data_dfef27d35058cc00c2f38eed3c9b26d9
#
_entry.id   dfef27d35058cc00c2f38eed3c9b26d9
#
_cell.length_a   1.000
_cell.length_b   1.000
_cell.length_c   1.000
_cell.angle_alpha   90.00
_cell.angle_beta   90.00
_cell.angle_gamma   90.00
#
_symmetry.space_group_name_H-M   'P 1'
#
loop_
_entity.id
_entity.type
_entity.pdbx_description
1 polymer ?
#
loop_
_entity_poly.entity_id
_entity_poly.type
_entity_poly.pdbx_seq_one_letter_code
_entity_poly.pdbx_strand_id
1 'polypeptide(L)'
;MQQWETLKEEAGNAWLFFRLGDFYELFGRDAEAAAPILDVQLTTRDGTTPMCGVPYHALDTYLGRALQAGFSVAVAEQLEDPRAARGLVQRGIIRRVTPGTFVPDDGEVGPLAAVVERQDAFGLAVVQAASGRVDVLEYRGRDAGERLRREWERLRPAEVLGERSADGVEAPLMVRPDLFAGRDPGRPLARRIAAGLRTLAIEEEPLAQRALLGALRYLEATQRSVRPELLEYRRLTPEGVFFTTERTRRQLGVTVALGPDLLQILTETKTPGGFRRLREWTLRPERDASVIAGRGDLVAAWREDLPRRARIRQLLQGVGDPERRLARMLLGVGEPRDLTRLALAGRAARALAEIVGEDARLLPHPLPALDEAWSLLARIHPDAGTSWDEGPLIAEGVSDTLDRRRALVSDRRGALAALEADLREETGIRTLKVGQHRTFGLFVEIPRTQLERVPQDWRQKQTLVGSARFTLPRLEERAASLEEASVEVLRLEQDLAVAVRDALPAHIPALFRLAELLAVLDAVQALAEVAARNAWTRPRFGEAGFQIRGLRHPVVEHAVQSYVPSDLTLADPVRSALITGPNMGGKSTFMRAVALNAWMAQMGGFVAADDWEQPLLDGIFARVGADDDLARGQSTFMVEMEEMAHILRHSGADSLVLLDELGRGTSTFDGLALAWAILEHLMEETPGPYMLFATHYHELADLTGDRLRALRTEGVVAEGRLVLLHRVEEGVTSESFGIEVAAQAGIPRAIVLRAGRLLRQWERTGRPGGLNSQHQVRLFEIDPVHDEILREIRRLDPGRLTPLEALTLITEWQGKLS
;
A
#
# COMPACT_ATOMS: atom_id res chain seq x y z
N MET A 1 19.18 22.43 -30.54
CA MET A 1 17.74 22.59 -30.71
C MET A 1 17.17 21.64 -31.79
N GLN A 2 17.67 21.54 -33.00
CA GLN A 2 17.13 20.64 -34.05
C GLN A 2 16.89 19.20 -33.57
N GLN A 3 17.89 18.57 -32.92
CA GLN A 3 17.69 17.21 -32.35
C GLN A 3 16.57 17.17 -31.29
N TRP A 4 16.46 18.19 -30.44
CA TRP A 4 15.41 18.28 -29.45
C TRP A 4 14.03 18.41 -30.11
N GLU A 5 13.88 19.27 -31.13
CA GLU A 5 12.62 19.45 -31.88
C GLU A 5 12.14 18.13 -32.49
N THR A 6 13.03 17.41 -33.19
CA THR A 6 12.71 16.11 -33.77
C THR A 6 12.29 15.10 -32.74
N LEU A 7 13.00 15.01 -31.59
CA LEU A 7 12.66 14.08 -30.52
C LEU A 7 11.42 14.52 -29.74
N LYS A 8 11.12 15.84 -29.69
CA LYS A 8 9.87 16.32 -29.09
C LYS A 8 8.67 16.00 -29.97
N GLU A 9 8.78 16.08 -31.30
CA GLU A 9 7.75 15.58 -32.19
C GLU A 9 7.51 14.08 -32.02
N GLU A 10 8.57 13.27 -31.89
CA GLU A 10 8.49 11.85 -31.59
C GLU A 10 7.85 11.62 -30.21
N ALA A 11 8.19 12.39 -29.17
CA ALA A 11 7.65 12.29 -27.82
C ALA A 11 6.15 12.63 -27.75
N GLY A 12 5.66 13.49 -28.65
CA GLY A 12 4.28 13.95 -28.66
C GLY A 12 3.92 14.73 -27.40
N ASN A 13 2.85 14.29 -26.71
CA ASN A 13 2.36 14.94 -25.47
C ASN A 13 3.21 14.64 -24.24
N ALA A 14 4.13 13.66 -24.29
CA ALA A 14 5.00 13.37 -23.17
C ALA A 14 6.04 14.48 -22.95
N TRP A 15 6.39 14.77 -21.71
CA TRP A 15 7.51 15.65 -21.40
C TRP A 15 8.81 15.03 -21.88
N LEU A 16 9.63 15.80 -22.60
CA LEU A 16 10.90 15.32 -23.11
C LEU A 16 12.04 15.68 -22.15
N PHE A 17 12.55 14.69 -21.42
CA PHE A 17 13.76 14.80 -20.63
C PHE A 17 14.96 14.54 -21.55
N PHE A 18 15.64 15.60 -21.94
CA PHE A 18 16.69 15.58 -22.97
C PHE A 18 18.07 15.70 -22.32
N ARG A 19 18.91 14.65 -22.46
CA ARG A 19 20.23 14.59 -21.82
C ARG A 19 21.18 15.61 -22.36
N LEU A 20 21.71 16.50 -21.53
CA LEU A 20 22.75 17.46 -21.83
C LEU A 20 23.80 17.48 -20.69
N GLY A 21 24.95 16.83 -20.92
CA GLY A 21 25.97 16.68 -19.90
C GLY A 21 25.42 15.93 -18.66
N ASP A 22 25.50 16.56 -17.49
CA ASP A 22 25.08 15.99 -16.21
C ASP A 22 23.60 16.25 -15.87
N PHE A 23 22.83 16.80 -16.83
CA PHE A 23 21.43 17.14 -16.62
C PHE A 23 20.52 16.53 -17.68
N TYR A 24 19.27 16.28 -17.31
CA TYR A 24 18.17 16.21 -18.25
C TYR A 24 17.49 17.57 -18.29
N GLU A 25 17.46 18.19 -19.45
CA GLU A 25 16.88 19.51 -19.65
C GLU A 25 15.53 19.39 -20.37
N LEU A 26 14.59 20.22 -19.95
CA LEU A 26 13.28 20.42 -20.57
C LEU A 26 13.25 21.83 -21.15
N PHE A 27 12.54 22.01 -22.28
CA PHE A 27 12.45 23.30 -22.97
C PHE A 27 11.02 23.68 -23.33
N GLY A 28 10.80 24.99 -23.51
CA GLY A 28 9.52 25.55 -23.93
C GLY A 28 8.38 25.23 -22.96
N ARG A 29 7.23 24.83 -23.52
CA ARG A 29 6.02 24.51 -22.72
C ARG A 29 6.23 23.36 -21.72
N ASP A 30 7.08 22.39 -22.06
CA ASP A 30 7.39 21.31 -21.12
C ASP A 30 8.10 21.87 -19.88
N ALA A 31 9.03 22.81 -20.04
CA ALA A 31 9.74 23.41 -18.93
C ALA A 31 8.82 24.28 -18.04
N GLU A 32 7.95 25.08 -18.67
CA GLU A 32 6.96 25.91 -17.94
C GLU A 32 6.00 25.07 -17.09
N ALA A 33 5.51 23.94 -17.64
CA ALA A 33 4.62 23.04 -16.95
C ALA A 33 5.34 22.21 -15.88
N ALA A 34 6.57 21.78 -16.15
CA ALA A 34 7.32 20.88 -15.29
C ALA A 34 7.96 21.59 -14.09
N ALA A 35 8.45 22.82 -14.23
CA ALA A 35 9.20 23.51 -13.19
C ALA A 35 8.49 23.56 -11.84
N PRO A 36 7.20 23.96 -11.72
CA PRO A 36 6.49 23.98 -10.45
C PRO A 36 6.20 22.58 -9.88
N ILE A 37 5.99 21.57 -10.74
CA ILE A 37 5.67 20.19 -10.33
C ILE A 37 6.93 19.48 -9.84
N LEU A 38 8.03 19.67 -10.55
CA LEU A 38 9.32 19.06 -10.21
C LEU A 38 10.03 19.78 -9.07
N ASP A 39 9.56 20.98 -8.69
CA ASP A 39 10.20 21.85 -7.72
C ASP A 39 11.63 22.22 -8.15
N VAL A 40 11.77 22.72 -9.40
CA VAL A 40 13.03 23.17 -9.99
C VAL A 40 12.89 24.58 -10.54
N GLN A 41 14.02 25.30 -10.61
CA GLN A 41 14.02 26.66 -11.09
C GLN A 41 13.79 26.73 -12.60
N LEU A 42 12.82 27.54 -13.02
CA LEU A 42 12.64 27.89 -14.43
C LEU A 42 13.67 28.98 -14.82
N THR A 43 14.41 28.73 -15.89
CA THR A 43 15.43 29.63 -16.44
C THR A 43 15.20 29.82 -17.94
N THR A 44 16.12 30.48 -18.62
CA THR A 44 16.11 30.62 -20.09
C THR A 44 17.47 30.26 -20.67
N ARG A 45 17.50 29.57 -21.83
CA ARG A 45 18.75 29.15 -22.47
C ARG A 45 19.43 30.27 -23.25
N ASP A 46 18.65 31.07 -23.93
CA ASP A 46 19.08 32.13 -24.86
C ASP A 46 18.40 33.47 -24.55
N GLY A 47 17.88 33.63 -23.36
CA GLY A 47 17.11 34.80 -22.93
C GLY A 47 15.63 34.76 -23.39
N THR A 48 15.23 33.78 -24.20
CA THR A 48 13.89 33.68 -24.78
C THR A 48 13.20 32.34 -24.55
N THR A 49 13.97 31.23 -24.69
CA THR A 49 13.42 29.87 -24.57
C THR A 49 13.40 29.40 -23.12
N PRO A 50 12.20 29.22 -22.52
CA PRO A 50 12.08 28.67 -21.16
C PRO A 50 12.77 27.32 -21.05
N MET A 51 13.51 27.09 -19.95
CA MET A 51 14.13 25.81 -19.67
C MET A 51 14.18 25.52 -18.17
N CYS A 52 14.14 24.25 -17.83
CA CYS A 52 14.49 23.76 -16.51
C CYS A 52 15.27 22.45 -16.64
N GLY A 53 15.99 22.04 -15.60
CA GLY A 53 16.83 20.85 -15.67
C GLY A 53 16.86 20.09 -14.35
N VAL A 54 17.01 18.76 -14.43
CA VAL A 54 17.14 17.86 -13.30
C VAL A 54 18.46 17.08 -13.40
N PRO A 55 19.19 16.84 -12.29
CA PRO A 55 20.41 16.07 -12.31
C PRO A 55 20.16 14.63 -12.78
N TYR A 56 21.03 14.10 -13.65
CA TYR A 56 20.82 12.77 -14.25
C TYR A 56 20.77 11.64 -13.22
N HIS A 57 21.56 11.73 -12.17
CA HIS A 57 21.60 10.72 -11.11
C HIS A 57 20.34 10.70 -10.21
N ALA A 58 19.49 11.73 -10.29
CA ALA A 58 18.23 11.84 -9.56
C ALA A 58 17.00 11.63 -10.46
N LEU A 59 17.18 11.13 -11.68
CA LEU A 59 16.13 10.97 -12.69
C LEU A 59 14.86 10.30 -12.14
N ASP A 60 14.99 9.13 -11.48
CA ASP A 60 13.84 8.35 -11.00
C ASP A 60 12.97 9.12 -9.98
N THR A 61 13.59 9.98 -9.15
CA THR A 61 12.84 10.85 -8.22
C THR A 61 11.96 11.86 -8.96
N TYR A 62 12.51 12.49 -10.01
CA TYR A 62 11.77 13.49 -10.79
C TYR A 62 10.76 12.84 -11.74
N LEU A 63 11.05 11.66 -12.27
CA LEU A 63 10.07 10.84 -12.99
C LEU A 63 8.87 10.54 -12.09
N GLY A 64 9.10 10.12 -10.85
CA GLY A 64 8.04 9.86 -9.89
C GLY A 64 7.11 11.07 -9.67
N ARG A 65 7.66 12.29 -9.52
CA ARG A 65 6.87 13.53 -9.38
C ARG A 65 6.04 13.83 -10.62
N ALA A 66 6.63 13.73 -11.81
CA ALA A 66 5.94 13.96 -13.08
C ALA A 66 4.75 13.00 -13.26
N LEU A 67 4.97 11.71 -13.00
CA LEU A 67 3.97 10.66 -13.14
C LEU A 67 2.84 10.76 -12.10
N GLN A 68 3.16 11.13 -10.86
CA GLN A 68 2.14 11.41 -9.82
C GLN A 68 1.24 12.59 -10.19
N ALA A 69 1.79 13.57 -10.92
CA ALA A 69 1.01 14.68 -11.48
C ALA A 69 0.25 14.32 -12.78
N GLY A 70 0.31 13.05 -13.22
CA GLY A 70 -0.43 12.54 -14.39
C GLY A 70 0.28 12.74 -15.74
N PHE A 71 1.56 13.14 -15.76
CA PHE A 71 2.30 13.37 -16.99
C PHE A 71 3.16 12.14 -17.37
N SER A 72 3.16 11.79 -18.65
CA SER A 72 4.10 10.82 -19.21
C SER A 72 5.40 11.51 -19.59
N VAL A 73 6.52 10.78 -19.54
CA VAL A 73 7.87 11.30 -19.82
C VAL A 73 8.56 10.45 -20.87
N ALA A 74 9.15 11.09 -21.87
CA ALA A 74 10.10 10.50 -22.82
C ALA A 74 11.51 10.85 -22.38
N VAL A 75 12.39 9.85 -22.20
CA VAL A 75 13.78 10.04 -21.81
C VAL A 75 14.65 9.87 -23.03
N ALA A 76 15.35 10.94 -23.41
CA ALA A 76 16.30 10.95 -24.52
C ALA A 76 17.74 10.93 -23.98
N GLU A 77 18.50 9.91 -24.38
CA GLU A 77 19.89 9.68 -24.02
C GLU A 77 20.85 9.84 -25.19
N GLN A 78 22.12 9.98 -24.85
CA GLN A 78 23.22 9.97 -25.81
C GLN A 78 23.42 8.55 -26.34
N LEU A 79 23.39 8.36 -27.65
CA LEU A 79 23.52 7.05 -28.30
C LEU A 79 24.97 6.66 -28.60
N GLU A 80 25.91 7.59 -28.41
CA GLU A 80 27.36 7.42 -28.67
C GLU A 80 28.18 8.08 -27.56
N ASP A 81 29.39 7.60 -27.33
CA ASP A 81 30.32 8.20 -26.36
C ASP A 81 30.71 9.64 -26.80
N PRO A 82 30.41 10.64 -25.93
CA PRO A 82 30.78 12.03 -26.20
C PRO A 82 32.28 12.25 -26.50
N ARG A 83 33.17 11.38 -25.99
CA ARG A 83 34.60 11.43 -26.19
C ARG A 83 35.05 10.89 -27.56
N ALA A 84 34.22 10.00 -28.16
CA ALA A 84 34.48 9.39 -29.44
C ALA A 84 33.78 10.12 -30.61
N ALA A 85 32.80 10.97 -30.32
CA ALA A 85 31.98 11.65 -31.31
C ALA A 85 32.76 12.70 -32.11
N ARG A 86 32.72 12.59 -33.44
CA ARG A 86 33.28 13.60 -34.39
C ARG A 86 32.18 14.64 -34.70
N GLY A 87 31.67 15.37 -33.69
CA GLY A 87 30.63 16.36 -33.90
C GLY A 87 29.63 16.42 -32.76
N LEU A 88 28.34 16.75 -33.09
CA LEU A 88 27.27 16.72 -32.11
C LEU A 88 26.87 15.28 -31.80
N VAL A 89 26.98 14.89 -30.54
CA VAL A 89 26.57 13.58 -30.03
C VAL A 89 25.11 13.29 -30.39
N GLN A 90 24.87 12.15 -31.03
CA GLN A 90 23.51 11.72 -31.37
C GLN A 90 22.72 11.32 -30.12
N ARG A 91 21.45 11.72 -30.10
CA ARG A 91 20.50 11.39 -29.02
C ARG A 91 19.27 10.73 -29.58
N GLY A 92 18.66 9.86 -28.79
CA GLY A 92 17.41 9.21 -29.14
C GLY A 92 16.58 8.90 -27.93
N ILE A 93 15.27 8.77 -28.10
CA ILE A 93 14.37 8.32 -27.03
C ILE A 93 14.65 6.85 -26.77
N ILE A 94 15.18 6.57 -25.60
CA ILE A 94 15.49 5.20 -25.16
C ILE A 94 14.33 4.59 -24.35
N ARG A 95 13.49 5.43 -23.72
CA ARG A 95 12.46 5.01 -22.78
C ARG A 95 11.31 6.01 -22.80
N ARG A 96 10.07 5.48 -22.78
CA ARG A 96 8.84 6.23 -22.47
C ARG A 96 8.30 5.74 -21.15
N VAL A 97 8.17 6.62 -20.18
CA VAL A 97 7.70 6.30 -18.82
C VAL A 97 6.29 6.84 -18.66
N THR A 98 5.37 5.95 -18.30
CA THR A 98 3.97 6.27 -18.05
C THR A 98 3.58 5.85 -16.63
N PRO A 99 2.50 6.39 -16.06
CA PRO A 99 2.11 6.07 -14.69
C PRO A 99 2.00 4.57 -14.41
N GLY A 100 1.46 3.77 -15.35
CA GLY A 100 1.26 2.33 -15.18
C GLY A 100 2.47 1.45 -15.50
N THR A 101 3.54 2.02 -16.13
CA THR A 101 4.75 1.26 -16.53
C THR A 101 6.01 1.66 -15.75
N PHE A 102 5.88 2.58 -14.82
CA PHE A 102 7.00 3.05 -14.00
C PHE A 102 7.31 2.07 -12.86
N VAL A 103 8.59 1.78 -12.67
CA VAL A 103 9.10 1.01 -11.53
C VAL A 103 10.09 1.88 -10.77
N PRO A 104 9.64 2.57 -9.72
CA PRO A 104 10.51 3.41 -8.89
C PRO A 104 11.47 2.54 -8.07
N ASP A 105 12.52 3.16 -7.57
CA ASP A 105 13.44 2.50 -6.63
C ASP A 105 12.75 2.14 -5.32
N ASP A 106 11.92 3.05 -4.82
CA ASP A 106 11.11 2.91 -3.60
C ASP A 106 9.68 3.45 -3.82
N GLY A 107 8.75 3.06 -2.93
CA GLY A 107 7.36 3.49 -3.00
C GLY A 107 6.47 2.56 -3.85
N GLU A 108 5.18 2.84 -3.87
CA GLU A 108 4.18 2.09 -4.65
C GLU A 108 3.67 2.93 -5.81
N VAL A 109 3.42 2.26 -6.93
CA VAL A 109 2.76 2.82 -8.11
C VAL A 109 1.60 1.89 -8.46
N GLY A 110 0.46 2.47 -8.85
CA GLY A 110 -0.69 1.69 -9.29
C GLY A 110 -0.39 0.92 -10.59
N PRO A 111 -1.09 -0.18 -10.84
CA PRO A 111 -0.87 -1.02 -12.02
C PRO A 111 -1.34 -0.35 -13.31
N LEU A 112 -0.84 -0.86 -14.44
CA LEU A 112 -1.44 -0.67 -15.75
C LEU A 112 -2.60 -1.65 -15.91
N ALA A 113 -3.78 -1.17 -16.30
CA ALA A 113 -4.92 -2.01 -16.64
C ALA A 113 -5.27 -1.87 -18.13
N ALA A 114 -5.60 -2.97 -18.77
CA ALA A 114 -6.17 -2.97 -20.12
C ALA A 114 -7.55 -3.63 -20.09
N VAL A 115 -8.55 -2.96 -20.62
CA VAL A 115 -9.94 -3.41 -20.59
C VAL A 115 -10.51 -3.52 -22.01
N VAL A 116 -11.26 -4.59 -22.25
CA VAL A 116 -12.02 -4.81 -23.47
C VAL A 116 -13.46 -5.15 -23.11
N GLU A 117 -14.39 -4.40 -23.68
CA GLU A 117 -15.83 -4.56 -23.46
C GLU A 117 -16.53 -5.09 -24.69
N ARG A 118 -17.44 -6.03 -24.53
CA ARG A 118 -18.37 -6.55 -25.56
C ARG A 118 -19.69 -6.94 -24.90
N GLN A 119 -20.76 -6.19 -25.17
CA GLN A 119 -22.08 -6.42 -24.56
C GLN A 119 -21.95 -6.50 -23.01
N ASP A 120 -22.41 -7.62 -22.42
CA ASP A 120 -22.38 -7.87 -20.97
C ASP A 120 -21.14 -8.69 -20.56
N ALA A 121 -19.98 -8.44 -21.20
CA ALA A 121 -18.74 -9.13 -20.86
C ALA A 121 -17.53 -8.21 -20.95
N PHE A 122 -16.59 -8.38 -20.02
CA PHE A 122 -15.35 -7.59 -19.92
C PHE A 122 -14.15 -8.51 -19.77
N GLY A 123 -13.14 -8.29 -20.63
CA GLY A 123 -11.81 -8.84 -20.45
C GLY A 123 -10.90 -7.81 -19.79
N LEU A 124 -10.15 -8.23 -18.79
CA LEU A 124 -9.22 -7.39 -18.04
C LEU A 124 -7.84 -8.02 -17.98
N ALA A 125 -6.80 -7.23 -18.23
CA ALA A 125 -5.41 -7.57 -17.97
C ALA A 125 -4.80 -6.49 -17.11
N VAL A 126 -4.14 -6.89 -16.02
CA VAL A 126 -3.56 -6.00 -15.02
C VAL A 126 -2.07 -6.28 -14.93
N VAL A 127 -1.24 -5.32 -15.33
CA VAL A 127 0.21 -5.42 -15.27
C VAL A 127 0.73 -4.69 -14.05
N GLN A 128 1.33 -5.42 -13.13
CA GLN A 128 2.02 -4.89 -11.97
C GLN A 128 3.50 -4.74 -12.29
N ALA A 129 3.87 -3.60 -12.86
CA ALA A 129 5.23 -3.35 -13.34
C ALA A 129 6.29 -3.55 -12.23
N ALA A 130 5.98 -3.22 -10.97
CA ALA A 130 6.91 -3.36 -9.86
C ALA A 130 7.23 -4.81 -9.45
N SER A 131 6.37 -5.78 -9.79
CA SER A 131 6.57 -7.21 -9.50
C SER A 131 6.77 -8.07 -10.74
N GLY A 132 6.59 -7.52 -11.95
CA GLY A 132 6.65 -8.29 -13.19
C GLY A 132 5.47 -9.25 -13.37
N ARG A 133 4.37 -9.08 -12.62
CA ARG A 133 3.19 -9.92 -12.65
C ARG A 133 2.12 -9.37 -13.58
N VAL A 134 1.42 -10.29 -14.24
CA VAL A 134 0.28 -9.97 -15.12
C VAL A 134 -0.90 -10.85 -14.71
N ASP A 135 -1.91 -10.23 -14.13
CA ASP A 135 -3.18 -10.87 -13.79
C ASP A 135 -4.16 -10.72 -14.95
N VAL A 136 -4.87 -11.81 -15.28
CA VAL A 136 -5.82 -11.84 -16.41
C VAL A 136 -7.13 -12.44 -15.95
N LEU A 137 -8.26 -11.83 -16.36
CA LEU A 137 -9.59 -12.33 -16.01
C LEU A 137 -10.63 -11.88 -17.03
N GLU A 138 -11.75 -12.60 -17.08
CA GLU A 138 -12.90 -12.26 -17.91
C GLU A 138 -14.19 -12.34 -17.08
N TYR A 139 -14.97 -11.25 -17.05
CA TYR A 139 -16.30 -11.21 -16.44
C TYR A 139 -17.37 -11.38 -17.49
N ARG A 140 -18.38 -12.19 -17.21
CA ARG A 140 -19.54 -12.41 -18.09
C ARG A 140 -20.85 -12.34 -17.30
N GLY A 141 -21.93 -11.92 -17.96
CA GLY A 141 -23.28 -11.85 -17.40
C GLY A 141 -23.69 -10.44 -17.00
N ARG A 142 -24.94 -10.30 -16.54
CA ARG A 142 -25.59 -9.00 -16.27
C ARG A 142 -24.88 -8.16 -15.20
N ASP A 143 -24.14 -8.80 -14.29
CA ASP A 143 -23.39 -8.18 -13.20
C ASP A 143 -21.89 -7.94 -13.54
N ALA A 144 -21.47 -8.27 -14.78
CA ALA A 144 -20.06 -8.17 -15.18
C ALA A 144 -19.50 -6.74 -15.03
N GLY A 145 -20.29 -5.72 -15.38
CA GLY A 145 -19.88 -4.32 -15.21
C GLY A 145 -19.72 -3.90 -13.76
N GLU A 146 -20.54 -4.42 -12.86
CA GLU A 146 -20.44 -4.15 -11.43
C GLU A 146 -19.22 -4.85 -10.80
N ARG A 147 -18.95 -6.10 -11.22
CA ARG A 147 -17.73 -6.83 -10.82
C ARG A 147 -16.47 -6.10 -11.28
N LEU A 148 -16.46 -5.58 -12.51
CA LEU A 148 -15.34 -4.78 -13.02
C LEU A 148 -15.16 -3.51 -12.18
N ARG A 149 -16.23 -2.77 -11.86
CA ARG A 149 -16.14 -1.55 -11.04
C ARG A 149 -15.51 -1.81 -9.68
N ARG A 150 -15.89 -2.90 -9.01
CA ARG A 150 -15.29 -3.31 -7.73
C ARG A 150 -13.82 -3.64 -7.85
N GLU A 151 -13.44 -4.35 -8.92
CA GLU A 151 -12.03 -4.65 -9.17
C GLU A 151 -11.25 -3.35 -9.44
N TRP A 152 -11.86 -2.37 -10.08
CA TRP A 152 -11.30 -1.03 -10.28
C TRP A 152 -11.06 -0.28 -8.97
N GLU A 153 -12.04 -0.25 -8.07
CA GLU A 153 -11.91 0.34 -6.74
C GLU A 153 -10.77 -0.30 -5.93
N ARG A 154 -10.60 -1.61 -6.09
CA ARG A 154 -9.53 -2.37 -5.42
C ARG A 154 -8.15 -2.11 -6.02
N LEU A 155 -8.05 -2.14 -7.35
CA LEU A 155 -6.79 -2.03 -8.07
C LEU A 155 -6.24 -0.61 -8.07
N ARG A 156 -7.12 0.38 -8.16
CA ARG A 156 -6.77 1.79 -8.37
C ARG A 156 -5.67 1.95 -9.43
N PRO A 157 -5.94 1.52 -10.69
CA PRO A 157 -4.93 1.53 -11.71
C PRO A 157 -4.41 2.95 -11.93
N ALA A 158 -3.08 3.09 -12.05
CA ALA A 158 -2.44 4.36 -12.36
C ALA A 158 -2.66 4.76 -13.82
N GLU A 159 -2.94 3.78 -14.67
CA GLU A 159 -3.16 3.98 -16.10
C GLU A 159 -4.10 2.92 -16.65
N VAL A 160 -5.03 3.33 -17.53
CA VAL A 160 -6.03 2.45 -18.11
C VAL A 160 -6.01 2.55 -19.63
N LEU A 161 -5.97 1.39 -20.29
CA LEU A 161 -6.05 1.25 -21.74
C LEU A 161 -7.35 0.61 -22.14
N GLY A 162 -8.00 1.13 -23.19
CA GLY A 162 -9.19 0.54 -23.79
C GLY A 162 -9.14 0.53 -25.31
N GLU A 163 -9.82 -0.43 -25.91
CA GLU A 163 -10.06 -0.45 -27.35
C GLU A 163 -11.00 0.69 -27.77
N ARG A 164 -11.93 1.05 -26.89
CA ARG A 164 -12.89 2.15 -26.97
C ARG A 164 -13.24 2.63 -25.57
N SER A 165 -14.04 3.67 -25.43
CA SER A 165 -14.61 4.04 -24.14
C SER A 165 -15.38 2.85 -23.58
N ALA A 166 -15.18 2.56 -22.31
CA ALA A 166 -15.86 1.47 -21.60
C ALA A 166 -16.74 2.07 -20.50
N ASP A 167 -18.02 1.65 -20.45
CA ASP A 167 -18.94 2.08 -19.42
C ASP A 167 -18.56 1.47 -18.06
N GLY A 168 -18.56 2.29 -17.01
CA GLY A 168 -18.21 1.85 -15.65
C GLY A 168 -16.73 1.93 -15.29
N VAL A 169 -15.87 2.49 -16.16
CA VAL A 169 -14.48 2.80 -15.87
C VAL A 169 -14.36 4.24 -15.37
N GLU A 170 -14.22 4.44 -14.06
CA GLU A 170 -14.11 5.77 -13.43
C GLU A 170 -12.71 6.40 -13.50
N ALA A 171 -11.75 5.74 -14.17
CA ALA A 171 -10.40 6.24 -14.34
C ALA A 171 -10.21 6.89 -15.72
N PRO A 172 -9.23 7.80 -15.91
CA PRO A 172 -8.93 8.37 -17.22
C PRO A 172 -8.48 7.26 -18.18
N LEU A 173 -9.40 6.86 -19.07
CA LEU A 173 -9.20 5.79 -20.03
C LEU A 173 -8.47 6.33 -21.27
N MET A 174 -7.31 5.75 -21.56
CA MET A 174 -6.59 6.00 -22.82
C MET A 174 -7.11 5.06 -23.92
N VAL A 175 -7.87 5.61 -24.86
CA VAL A 175 -8.41 4.83 -25.99
C VAL A 175 -7.32 4.61 -27.04
N ARG A 176 -6.90 3.35 -27.23
CA ARG A 176 -5.84 2.94 -28.15
C ARG A 176 -6.23 1.71 -28.98
N PRO A 177 -7.15 1.85 -29.94
CA PRO A 177 -7.66 0.73 -30.74
C PRO A 177 -6.56 -0.06 -31.48
N ASP A 178 -5.46 0.60 -31.83
CA ASP A 178 -4.30 0.03 -32.50
C ASP A 178 -3.64 -1.11 -31.70
N LEU A 179 -3.62 -1.00 -30.38
CA LEU A 179 -3.03 -2.00 -29.49
C LEU A 179 -3.85 -3.30 -29.43
N PHE A 180 -5.16 -3.19 -29.61
CA PHE A 180 -6.11 -4.29 -29.53
C PHE A 180 -6.43 -4.90 -30.90
N ALA A 181 -5.82 -4.39 -31.98
CA ALA A 181 -6.14 -4.82 -33.35
C ALA A 181 -5.76 -6.29 -33.60
N GLY A 182 -6.63 -6.98 -34.39
CA GLY A 182 -6.43 -8.37 -34.80
C GLY A 182 -7.69 -9.23 -34.58
N ARG A 183 -7.95 -10.16 -35.52
CA ARG A 183 -9.12 -11.07 -35.40
C ARG A 183 -8.90 -12.21 -34.43
N ASP A 184 -7.68 -12.70 -34.33
CA ASP A 184 -7.26 -13.78 -33.45
C ASP A 184 -6.15 -13.29 -32.48
N PRO A 185 -6.50 -12.93 -31.22
CA PRO A 185 -5.53 -12.48 -30.23
C PRO A 185 -4.62 -13.62 -29.72
N GLY A 186 -5.07 -14.87 -29.78
CA GLY A 186 -4.32 -16.03 -29.24
C GLY A 186 -3.01 -16.29 -29.99
N ARG A 187 -3.02 -16.14 -31.34
CA ARG A 187 -1.81 -16.40 -32.16
C ARG A 187 -0.62 -15.48 -31.87
N PRO A 188 -0.78 -14.15 -31.76
CA PRO A 188 0.31 -13.28 -31.34
C PRO A 188 0.70 -13.45 -29.84
N LEU A 189 -0.25 -13.82 -28.96
CA LEU A 189 0.05 -14.10 -27.55
C LEU A 189 0.89 -15.38 -27.39
N ALA A 190 0.59 -16.44 -28.12
CA ALA A 190 1.37 -17.70 -28.07
C ALA A 190 2.86 -17.51 -28.41
N ARG A 191 3.22 -16.43 -29.10
CA ARG A 191 4.62 -16.07 -29.37
C ARG A 191 5.29 -15.25 -28.28
N ARG A 192 4.48 -14.63 -27.38
CA ARG A 192 4.93 -13.73 -26.31
C ARG A 192 4.95 -14.37 -24.95
N ILE A 193 4.17 -15.42 -24.75
CA ILE A 193 4.00 -16.08 -23.44
C ILE A 193 4.63 -17.45 -23.50
N ALA A 194 5.73 -17.64 -22.80
CA ALA A 194 6.48 -18.90 -22.81
C ALA A 194 5.65 -20.09 -22.28
N ALA A 195 4.79 -19.86 -21.28
CA ALA A 195 3.89 -20.90 -20.72
C ALA A 195 2.75 -21.29 -21.67
N GLY A 196 2.44 -20.47 -22.69
CA GLY A 196 1.32 -20.66 -23.60
C GLY A 196 -0.06 -20.40 -22.99
N LEU A 197 -1.07 -20.22 -23.83
CA LEU A 197 -2.45 -19.92 -23.40
C LEU A 197 -3.10 -21.07 -22.66
N ARG A 198 -2.74 -22.32 -22.99
CA ARG A 198 -3.27 -23.52 -22.35
C ARG A 198 -2.87 -23.62 -20.88
N THR A 199 -1.62 -23.34 -20.57
CA THR A 199 -1.13 -23.34 -19.19
C THR A 199 -1.77 -22.22 -18.38
N LEU A 200 -2.08 -21.09 -19.01
CA LEU A 200 -2.79 -19.98 -18.39
C LEU A 200 -4.32 -20.20 -18.32
N ALA A 201 -4.85 -21.25 -19.00
CA ALA A 201 -6.26 -21.62 -19.03
C ALA A 201 -7.20 -20.47 -19.49
N ILE A 202 -6.77 -19.65 -20.45
CA ILE A 202 -7.57 -18.54 -21.04
C ILE A 202 -7.96 -18.81 -22.50
N GLU A 203 -7.85 -20.06 -22.98
CA GLU A 203 -8.15 -20.39 -24.38
C GLU A 203 -9.57 -20.02 -24.80
N GLU A 204 -10.54 -20.16 -23.89
CA GLU A 204 -11.96 -19.86 -24.10
C GLU A 204 -12.36 -18.44 -23.64
N GLU A 205 -11.39 -17.59 -23.33
CA GLU A 205 -11.59 -16.22 -22.84
C GLU A 205 -11.08 -15.18 -23.85
N PRO A 206 -11.75 -14.97 -24.98
CA PRO A 206 -11.25 -14.12 -26.05
C PRO A 206 -11.10 -12.64 -25.67
N LEU A 207 -11.92 -12.13 -24.74
CA LEU A 207 -11.79 -10.74 -24.27
C LEU A 207 -10.60 -10.57 -23.34
N ALA A 208 -10.36 -11.55 -22.45
CA ALA A 208 -9.17 -11.59 -21.60
C ALA A 208 -7.89 -11.67 -22.45
N GLN A 209 -7.87 -12.54 -23.49
CA GLN A 209 -6.75 -12.60 -24.43
C GLN A 209 -6.52 -11.26 -25.15
N ARG A 210 -7.59 -10.57 -25.57
CA ARG A 210 -7.49 -9.28 -26.25
C ARG A 210 -6.99 -8.19 -25.33
N ALA A 211 -7.47 -8.15 -24.09
CA ALA A 211 -6.98 -7.22 -23.08
C ALA A 211 -5.49 -7.44 -22.79
N LEU A 212 -5.09 -8.71 -22.62
CA LEU A 212 -3.68 -9.09 -22.41
C LEU A 212 -2.80 -8.67 -23.58
N LEU A 213 -3.25 -8.91 -24.82
CA LEU A 213 -2.50 -8.50 -26.02
C LEU A 213 -2.31 -6.99 -26.09
N GLY A 214 -3.37 -6.22 -25.77
CA GLY A 214 -3.28 -4.76 -25.69
C GLY A 214 -2.27 -4.26 -24.67
N ALA A 215 -2.30 -4.84 -23.45
CA ALA A 215 -1.37 -4.51 -22.39
C ALA A 215 0.09 -4.82 -22.78
N LEU A 216 0.37 -6.01 -23.35
CA LEU A 216 1.71 -6.40 -23.76
C LEU A 216 2.24 -5.55 -24.90
N ARG A 217 1.43 -5.22 -25.89
CA ARG A 217 1.83 -4.31 -26.97
C ARG A 217 2.14 -2.91 -26.45
N TYR A 218 1.39 -2.44 -25.47
CA TYR A 218 1.68 -1.16 -24.82
C TYR A 218 3.00 -1.18 -24.07
N LEU A 219 3.28 -2.26 -23.34
CA LEU A 219 4.57 -2.45 -22.67
C LEU A 219 5.72 -2.46 -23.69
N GLU A 220 5.59 -3.20 -24.80
CA GLU A 220 6.59 -3.24 -25.87
C GLU A 220 6.81 -1.87 -26.53
N ALA A 221 5.74 -1.06 -26.67
CA ALA A 221 5.82 0.28 -27.24
C ALA A 221 6.46 1.31 -26.30
N THR A 222 6.29 1.14 -24.99
CA THR A 222 6.80 2.06 -23.97
C THR A 222 8.16 1.65 -23.41
N GLN A 223 8.45 0.35 -23.37
CA GLN A 223 9.66 -0.24 -22.81
C GLN A 223 10.34 -1.11 -23.89
N ARG A 224 11.31 -0.55 -24.63
CA ARG A 224 11.98 -1.24 -25.76
C ARG A 224 12.69 -2.55 -25.39
N SER A 225 13.06 -2.70 -24.11
CA SER A 225 13.83 -3.85 -23.62
C SER A 225 12.97 -4.88 -22.86
N VAL A 226 11.65 -4.71 -22.81
CA VAL A 226 10.77 -5.65 -22.11
C VAL A 226 10.79 -7.02 -22.79
N ARG A 227 10.80 -8.06 -21.97
CA ARG A 227 10.72 -9.46 -22.41
C ARG A 227 9.43 -10.08 -21.87
N PRO A 228 8.33 -10.00 -22.61
CA PRO A 228 7.04 -10.52 -22.17
C PRO A 228 7.08 -11.99 -21.76
N GLU A 229 7.92 -12.80 -22.45
CA GLU A 229 8.09 -14.24 -22.16
C GLU A 229 8.62 -14.55 -20.76
N LEU A 230 9.17 -13.56 -20.06
CA LEU A 230 9.74 -13.71 -18.72
C LEU A 230 8.83 -13.15 -17.62
N LEU A 231 7.69 -12.53 -17.97
CA LEU A 231 6.70 -12.05 -17.01
C LEU A 231 5.94 -13.23 -16.37
N GLU A 232 5.48 -13.02 -15.16
CA GLU A 232 4.64 -14.00 -14.44
C GLU A 232 3.17 -13.77 -14.78
N TYR A 233 2.54 -14.75 -15.44
CA TYR A 233 1.13 -14.68 -15.85
C TYR A 233 0.27 -15.50 -14.90
N ARG A 234 -0.84 -14.91 -14.44
CA ARG A 234 -1.80 -15.56 -13.56
C ARG A 234 -3.24 -15.30 -14.03
N ARG A 235 -4.00 -16.37 -14.25
CA ARG A 235 -5.45 -16.26 -14.42
C ARG A 235 -6.12 -16.13 -13.07
N LEU A 236 -7.00 -15.16 -12.96
CA LEU A 236 -7.89 -15.02 -11.81
C LEU A 236 -9.30 -15.47 -12.20
N THR A 237 -9.95 -16.24 -11.34
CA THR A 237 -11.33 -16.68 -11.53
C THR A 237 -12.29 -15.70 -10.84
N PRO A 238 -13.31 -15.17 -11.54
CA PRO A 238 -14.29 -14.27 -10.94
C PRO A 238 -15.03 -14.89 -9.74
N GLU A 239 -15.29 -16.19 -9.77
CA GLU A 239 -16.00 -16.94 -8.72
C GLU A 239 -15.17 -17.10 -7.43
N GLY A 240 -13.85 -17.06 -7.52
CA GLY A 240 -12.93 -17.14 -6.39
C GLY A 240 -12.74 -15.80 -5.64
N VAL A 241 -13.43 -14.74 -6.04
CA VAL A 241 -13.26 -13.42 -5.42
C VAL A 241 -14.22 -13.25 -4.25
N PHE A 242 -13.68 -13.01 -3.06
CA PHE A 242 -14.44 -12.62 -1.88
C PHE A 242 -15.12 -11.27 -2.10
N PHE A 243 -16.43 -11.21 -1.82
CA PHE A 243 -17.21 -10.04 -2.13
C PHE A 243 -17.08 -8.96 -1.04
N THR A 244 -16.62 -7.79 -1.44
CA THR A 244 -16.57 -6.60 -0.58
C THR A 244 -16.45 -5.33 -1.40
N THR A 245 -16.93 -4.20 -0.88
CA THR A 245 -16.73 -2.87 -1.47
C THR A 245 -15.64 -2.09 -0.71
N GLU A 246 -15.09 -1.05 -1.33
CA GLU A 246 -14.17 -0.14 -0.63
C GLU A 246 -14.85 0.52 0.57
N ARG A 247 -16.12 0.85 0.44
CA ARG A 247 -16.91 1.44 1.51
C ARG A 247 -17.05 0.49 2.70
N THR A 248 -17.38 -0.78 2.46
CA THR A 248 -17.41 -1.82 3.50
C THR A 248 -16.05 -1.93 4.20
N ARG A 249 -14.93 -1.94 3.45
CA ARG A 249 -13.58 -1.99 4.04
C ARG A 249 -13.31 -0.80 4.95
N ARG A 250 -13.71 0.42 4.54
CA ARG A 250 -13.58 1.63 5.36
C ARG A 250 -14.47 1.59 6.60
N GLN A 251 -15.74 1.26 6.46
CA GLN A 251 -16.70 1.18 7.56
C GLN A 251 -16.29 0.15 8.62
N LEU A 252 -15.71 -0.96 8.22
CA LEU A 252 -15.20 -1.99 9.13
C LEU A 252 -13.85 -1.60 9.76
N GLY A 253 -13.08 -0.69 9.15
CA GLY A 253 -11.74 -0.36 9.62
C GLY A 253 -10.68 -1.36 9.13
N VAL A 254 -10.88 -1.99 7.97
CA VAL A 254 -9.84 -2.82 7.31
C VAL A 254 -8.71 -1.94 6.80
N THR A 255 -9.08 -0.82 6.14
CA THR A 255 -8.18 0.25 5.73
C THR A 255 -8.88 1.59 5.92
N VAL A 256 -8.29 2.51 6.65
CA VAL A 256 -8.85 3.85 6.89
C VAL A 256 -7.84 4.94 6.51
N ALA A 257 -8.35 6.14 6.18
CA ALA A 257 -7.49 7.26 5.83
C ALA A 257 -6.78 7.87 7.05
N LEU A 258 -7.43 7.81 8.22
CA LEU A 258 -6.92 8.39 9.48
C LEU A 258 -7.24 7.43 10.64
N GLY A 259 -6.26 7.17 11.48
CA GLY A 259 -6.37 6.31 12.65
C GLY A 259 -5.89 4.88 12.44
N PRO A 260 -5.85 4.07 13.49
CA PRO A 260 -5.41 2.68 13.41
C PRO A 260 -6.43 1.83 12.64
N ASP A 261 -5.95 0.98 11.75
CA ASP A 261 -6.74 0.03 10.97
C ASP A 261 -6.19 -1.39 11.08
N LEU A 262 -6.93 -2.36 10.53
CA LEU A 262 -6.54 -3.76 10.58
C LEU A 262 -5.19 -3.99 9.87
N LEU A 263 -4.99 -3.39 8.70
CA LEU A 263 -3.76 -3.58 7.93
C LEU A 263 -2.53 -3.08 8.73
N GLN A 264 -2.65 -1.94 9.42
CA GLN A 264 -1.56 -1.43 10.27
C GLN A 264 -1.24 -2.39 11.43
N ILE A 265 -2.26 -2.95 12.10
CA ILE A 265 -2.06 -3.93 13.18
C ILE A 265 -1.34 -5.18 12.68
N LEU A 266 -1.68 -5.65 11.48
CA LEU A 266 -1.07 -6.84 10.87
C LEU A 266 0.32 -6.57 10.28
N THR A 267 0.71 -5.31 10.05
CA THR A 267 1.96 -4.94 9.36
C THR A 267 3.17 -5.08 10.28
N GLU A 268 3.71 -6.31 10.33
CA GLU A 268 4.97 -6.66 10.98
C GLU A 268 6.00 -7.22 9.98
N THR A 269 5.75 -7.00 8.68
CA THR A 269 6.63 -7.40 7.59
C THR A 269 7.98 -6.68 7.65
N LYS A 270 9.01 -7.28 7.07
CA LYS A 270 10.39 -6.76 7.07
C LYS A 270 10.86 -6.35 5.67
N THR A 271 10.08 -6.70 4.64
CA THR A 271 10.40 -6.40 3.24
C THR A 271 9.23 -5.71 2.54
N PRO A 272 9.48 -4.86 1.54
CA PRO A 272 8.43 -4.29 0.71
C PRO A 272 7.61 -5.37 -0.04
N GLY A 273 8.24 -6.46 -0.47
CA GLY A 273 7.56 -7.59 -1.10
C GLY A 273 6.57 -8.27 -0.15
N GLY A 274 6.99 -8.52 1.10
CA GLY A 274 6.12 -9.06 2.14
C GLY A 274 4.94 -8.16 2.47
N PHE A 275 5.17 -6.84 2.54
CA PHE A 275 4.09 -5.87 2.74
C PHE A 275 3.08 -5.90 1.59
N ARG A 276 3.53 -5.91 0.32
CA ARG A 276 2.63 -6.03 -0.84
C ARG A 276 1.79 -7.31 -0.77
N ARG A 277 2.40 -8.42 -0.39
CA ARG A 277 1.71 -9.72 -0.24
C ARG A 277 0.68 -9.69 0.89
N LEU A 278 1.02 -9.18 2.06
CA LEU A 278 0.10 -9.02 3.20
C LEU A 278 -1.07 -8.10 2.84
N ARG A 279 -0.79 -6.97 2.20
CA ARG A 279 -1.81 -6.04 1.72
C ARG A 279 -2.72 -6.68 0.66
N GLU A 280 -2.16 -7.45 -0.28
CA GLU A 280 -2.95 -8.21 -1.27
C GLU A 280 -3.94 -9.15 -0.56
N TRP A 281 -3.48 -9.94 0.42
CA TRP A 281 -4.34 -10.85 1.19
C TRP A 281 -5.38 -10.09 2.01
N THR A 282 -5.02 -8.97 2.60
CA THR A 282 -5.96 -8.13 3.38
C THR A 282 -7.04 -7.51 2.49
N LEU A 283 -6.69 -7.03 1.30
CA LEU A 283 -7.65 -6.41 0.38
C LEU A 283 -8.47 -7.45 -0.41
N ARG A 284 -8.01 -8.68 -0.46
CA ARG A 284 -8.63 -9.79 -1.18
C ARG A 284 -8.59 -11.07 -0.34
N PRO A 285 -9.47 -11.21 0.66
CA PRO A 285 -9.65 -12.47 1.38
C PRO A 285 -9.95 -13.61 0.41
N GLU A 286 -9.67 -14.82 0.84
CA GLU A 286 -9.73 -16.01 0.00
C GLU A 286 -11.08 -16.73 0.15
N ARG A 287 -11.52 -17.43 -0.91
CA ARG A 287 -12.68 -18.32 -0.86
C ARG A 287 -12.32 -19.80 -1.03
N ASP A 288 -11.08 -20.08 -1.40
CA ASP A 288 -10.59 -21.45 -1.48
C ASP A 288 -10.16 -21.94 -0.10
N ALA A 289 -10.91 -22.90 0.45
CA ALA A 289 -10.63 -23.48 1.76
C ALA A 289 -9.23 -24.11 1.86
N SER A 290 -8.71 -24.65 0.76
CA SER A 290 -7.37 -25.26 0.73
C SER A 290 -6.27 -24.22 0.83
N VAL A 291 -6.43 -23.07 0.18
CA VAL A 291 -5.50 -21.94 0.26
C VAL A 291 -5.53 -21.33 1.66
N ILE A 292 -6.73 -21.14 2.23
CA ILE A 292 -6.90 -20.62 3.60
C ILE A 292 -6.22 -21.55 4.59
N ALA A 293 -6.50 -22.86 4.52
CA ALA A 293 -5.92 -23.86 5.39
C ALA A 293 -4.39 -23.90 5.27
N GLY A 294 -3.84 -23.90 4.05
CA GLY A 294 -2.41 -23.89 3.80
C GLY A 294 -1.70 -22.66 4.38
N ARG A 295 -2.31 -21.46 4.26
CA ARG A 295 -1.79 -20.26 4.93
C ARG A 295 -1.85 -20.37 6.45
N GLY A 296 -2.98 -20.85 6.99
CA GLY A 296 -3.16 -21.08 8.41
C GLY A 296 -2.15 -22.10 8.99
N ASP A 297 -1.82 -23.15 8.24
CA ASP A 297 -0.79 -24.14 8.62
C ASP A 297 0.61 -23.51 8.70
N LEU A 298 0.96 -22.69 7.71
CA LEU A 298 2.21 -21.94 7.71
C LEU A 298 2.28 -20.95 8.90
N VAL A 299 1.22 -20.19 9.14
CA VAL A 299 1.15 -19.25 10.28
C VAL A 299 1.30 -20.00 11.61
N ALA A 300 0.65 -21.17 11.76
CA ALA A 300 0.76 -22.03 12.94
C ALA A 300 2.21 -22.50 13.15
N ALA A 301 2.83 -23.05 12.11
CA ALA A 301 4.19 -23.56 12.17
C ALA A 301 5.20 -22.48 12.59
N TRP A 302 5.11 -21.28 12.03
CA TRP A 302 5.98 -20.17 12.41
C TRP A 302 5.61 -19.55 13.76
N ARG A 303 4.35 -19.63 14.21
CA ARG A 303 3.93 -19.18 15.55
C ARG A 303 4.51 -20.04 16.66
N GLU A 304 4.55 -21.34 16.47
CA GLU A 304 5.02 -22.31 17.47
C GLU A 304 6.53 -22.20 17.75
N ASP A 305 7.35 -21.85 16.75
CA ASP A 305 8.81 -21.78 16.86
C ASP A 305 9.32 -20.34 16.96
N LEU A 306 9.29 -19.78 18.17
CA LEU A 306 9.79 -18.42 18.43
C LEU A 306 11.25 -18.20 18.02
N PRO A 307 12.21 -19.12 18.33
CA PRO A 307 13.61 -18.93 17.92
C PRO A 307 13.78 -18.87 16.40
N ARG A 308 13.14 -19.77 15.65
CA ARG A 308 13.20 -19.74 14.17
C ARG A 308 12.49 -18.51 13.61
N ARG A 309 11.35 -18.11 14.17
CA ARG A 309 10.65 -16.87 13.77
C ARG A 309 11.53 -15.63 14.00
N ALA A 310 12.24 -15.52 15.10
CA ALA A 310 13.16 -14.42 15.34
C ALA A 310 14.31 -14.39 14.31
N ARG A 311 14.88 -15.55 13.97
CA ARG A 311 15.96 -15.68 12.98
C ARG A 311 15.49 -15.29 11.56
N ILE A 312 14.30 -15.75 11.12
CA ILE A 312 13.79 -15.37 9.80
C ILE A 312 13.48 -13.86 9.73
N ARG A 313 12.92 -13.25 10.78
CA ARG A 313 12.67 -11.82 10.83
C ARG A 313 13.96 -10.98 10.70
N GLN A 314 15.03 -11.41 11.34
CA GLN A 314 16.34 -10.79 11.21
C GLN A 314 16.92 -10.96 9.80
N LEU A 315 16.80 -12.14 9.21
CA LEU A 315 17.24 -12.43 7.84
C LEU A 315 16.54 -11.53 6.83
N LEU A 316 15.22 -11.41 6.92
CA LEU A 316 14.40 -10.63 5.98
C LEU A 316 14.71 -9.14 5.99
N GLN A 317 15.19 -8.57 7.10
CA GLN A 317 15.60 -7.15 7.17
C GLN A 317 16.68 -6.78 6.15
N GLY A 318 17.53 -7.75 5.77
CA GLY A 318 18.63 -7.53 4.82
C GLY A 318 18.31 -7.86 3.36
N VAL A 319 17.12 -8.41 3.08
CA VAL A 319 16.78 -8.92 1.73
C VAL A 319 16.43 -7.81 0.74
N GLY A 320 15.76 -6.74 1.21
CA GLY A 320 15.23 -5.68 0.34
C GLY A 320 14.02 -6.13 -0.48
N ASP A 321 13.99 -5.76 -1.76
CA ASP A 321 12.86 -6.03 -2.68
C ASP A 321 13.31 -6.77 -3.96
N PRO A 322 13.51 -8.09 -3.91
CA PRO A 322 13.98 -8.86 -5.07
C PRO A 322 13.02 -8.82 -6.27
N GLU A 323 11.70 -8.84 -6.05
CA GLU A 323 10.70 -8.75 -7.13
C GLU A 323 10.90 -7.48 -7.95
N ARG A 324 11.04 -6.35 -7.28
CA ARG A 324 11.25 -5.04 -7.93
C ARG A 324 12.58 -4.99 -8.68
N ARG A 325 13.64 -5.57 -8.11
CA ARG A 325 14.96 -5.61 -8.79
C ARG A 325 14.91 -6.45 -10.07
N LEU A 326 14.24 -7.59 -10.03
CA LEU A 326 13.98 -8.41 -11.21
C LEU A 326 13.13 -7.67 -12.25
N ALA A 327 12.04 -7.01 -11.82
CA ALA A 327 11.19 -6.23 -12.70
C ALA A 327 11.96 -5.10 -13.41
N ARG A 328 12.82 -4.36 -12.70
CA ARG A 328 13.71 -3.33 -13.28
C ARG A 328 14.62 -3.92 -14.35
N MET A 329 15.21 -5.09 -14.07
CA MET A 329 16.07 -5.78 -15.05
C MET A 329 15.27 -6.20 -16.30
N LEU A 330 14.04 -6.72 -16.13
CA LEU A 330 13.15 -7.12 -17.23
C LEU A 330 12.69 -5.95 -18.10
N LEU A 331 12.45 -4.81 -17.48
CA LEU A 331 12.04 -3.59 -18.18
C LEU A 331 13.23 -2.81 -18.80
N GLY A 332 14.46 -3.32 -18.67
CA GLY A 332 15.67 -2.71 -19.22
C GLY A 332 16.10 -1.41 -18.53
N VAL A 333 15.60 -1.17 -17.30
CA VAL A 333 15.95 0.00 -16.46
C VAL A 333 16.78 -0.39 -15.26
N GLY A 334 17.21 -1.65 -15.20
CA GLY A 334 18.05 -2.18 -14.13
C GLY A 334 19.46 -1.60 -14.13
N GLU A 335 20.01 -1.44 -12.96
CA GLU A 335 21.33 -0.89 -12.65
C GLU A 335 22.25 -1.99 -12.10
N PRO A 336 23.59 -1.82 -12.10
CA PRO A 336 24.50 -2.79 -11.50
C PRO A 336 24.18 -3.13 -10.04
N ARG A 337 23.79 -2.14 -9.26
CA ARG A 337 23.35 -2.34 -7.86
C ARG A 337 22.12 -3.22 -7.72
N ASP A 338 21.24 -3.32 -8.73
CA ASP A 338 20.11 -4.24 -8.70
C ASP A 338 20.58 -5.69 -8.71
N LEU A 339 21.64 -6.01 -9.50
CA LEU A 339 22.26 -7.33 -9.49
C LEU A 339 22.91 -7.67 -8.12
N THR A 340 23.57 -6.68 -7.50
CA THR A 340 24.14 -6.82 -6.17
C THR A 340 23.07 -7.15 -5.13
N ARG A 341 21.94 -6.43 -5.17
CA ARG A 341 20.80 -6.67 -4.27
C ARG A 341 20.14 -8.03 -4.51
N LEU A 342 20.08 -8.50 -5.76
CA LEU A 342 19.65 -9.86 -6.06
C LEU A 342 20.62 -10.92 -5.50
N ALA A 343 21.93 -10.66 -5.53
CA ALA A 343 22.91 -11.54 -4.90
C ALA A 343 22.73 -11.63 -3.38
N LEU A 344 22.32 -10.53 -2.70
CA LEU A 344 21.95 -10.54 -1.27
C LEU A 344 20.75 -11.44 -1.00
N ALA A 345 19.69 -11.38 -1.84
CA ALA A 345 18.54 -12.27 -1.73
C ALA A 345 18.95 -13.75 -1.84
N GLY A 346 19.98 -14.05 -2.62
CA GLY A 346 20.53 -15.38 -2.70
C GLY A 346 21.25 -15.90 -1.45
N ARG A 347 22.01 -15.04 -0.83
CA ARG A 347 22.60 -15.39 0.48
C ARG A 347 21.50 -15.64 1.51
N ALA A 348 20.42 -14.85 1.46
CA ALA A 348 19.26 -15.04 2.31
C ALA A 348 18.59 -16.40 2.04
N ALA A 349 18.49 -16.84 0.78
CA ALA A 349 17.93 -18.15 0.44
C ALA A 349 18.74 -19.31 1.05
N ARG A 350 20.07 -19.25 1.05
CA ARG A 350 20.93 -20.25 1.71
C ARG A 350 20.74 -20.26 3.23
N ALA A 351 20.75 -19.08 3.85
CA ALA A 351 20.50 -18.96 5.29
C ALA A 351 19.06 -19.42 5.66
N LEU A 352 18.08 -19.20 4.78
CA LEU A 352 16.72 -19.70 4.95
C LEU A 352 16.71 -21.25 4.95
N ALA A 353 17.43 -21.89 4.04
CA ALA A 353 17.55 -23.36 4.02
C ALA A 353 18.09 -23.90 5.34
N GLU A 354 19.08 -23.25 5.95
CA GLU A 354 19.61 -23.60 7.27
C GLU A 354 18.60 -23.38 8.41
N ILE A 355 17.80 -22.29 8.35
CA ILE A 355 16.77 -22.00 9.35
C ILE A 355 15.64 -23.03 9.30
N VAL A 356 15.19 -23.37 8.10
CA VAL A 356 14.09 -24.32 7.87
C VAL A 356 14.55 -25.76 8.17
N GLY A 357 15.78 -26.11 7.77
CA GLY A 357 16.29 -27.48 7.89
C GLY A 357 15.42 -28.47 7.12
N GLU A 358 15.02 -29.59 7.76
CA GLU A 358 14.16 -30.60 7.17
C GLU A 358 12.65 -30.34 7.37
N ASP A 359 12.25 -29.25 8.06
CA ASP A 359 10.85 -28.99 8.36
C ASP A 359 10.14 -28.29 7.18
N ALA A 360 9.63 -29.10 6.25
CA ALA A 360 8.93 -28.62 5.07
C ALA A 360 7.65 -27.80 5.39
N ARG A 361 7.09 -27.93 6.61
CA ARG A 361 5.89 -27.14 7.04
C ARG A 361 6.15 -25.64 7.12
N LEU A 362 7.42 -25.23 7.18
CA LEU A 362 7.83 -23.83 7.27
C LEU A 362 7.89 -23.14 5.91
N LEU A 363 7.73 -23.85 4.80
CA LEU A 363 7.81 -23.31 3.45
C LEU A 363 6.48 -23.44 2.69
N PRO A 364 6.06 -22.40 1.94
CA PRO A 364 4.88 -22.51 1.07
C PRO A 364 5.10 -23.49 -0.10
N HIS A 365 6.33 -23.64 -0.56
CA HIS A 365 6.78 -24.59 -1.58
C HIS A 365 8.30 -24.81 -1.43
N PRO A 366 8.87 -25.87 -2.02
CA PRO A 366 10.31 -26.14 -1.97
C PRO A 366 11.14 -24.96 -2.49
N LEU A 367 12.32 -24.76 -1.91
CA LEU A 367 13.29 -23.78 -2.39
C LEU A 367 13.69 -24.08 -3.84
N PRO A 368 13.69 -23.10 -4.74
CA PRO A 368 14.16 -23.31 -6.11
C PRO A 368 15.67 -23.59 -6.14
N ALA A 369 16.11 -24.40 -7.11
CA ALA A 369 17.54 -24.58 -7.39
C ALA A 369 18.10 -23.31 -8.02
N LEU A 370 19.14 -22.72 -7.43
CA LEU A 370 19.65 -21.40 -7.77
C LEU A 370 21.19 -21.33 -7.85
N ASP A 371 21.90 -22.46 -7.82
CA ASP A 371 23.36 -22.46 -7.75
C ASP A 371 24.01 -21.75 -8.95
N GLU A 372 23.49 -21.98 -10.15
CA GLU A 372 23.97 -21.30 -11.36
C GLU A 372 23.68 -19.80 -11.34
N ALA A 373 22.45 -19.40 -10.92
CA ALA A 373 22.07 -18.00 -10.77
C ALA A 373 22.96 -17.27 -9.76
N TRP A 374 23.28 -17.95 -8.64
CA TRP A 374 24.17 -17.37 -7.63
C TRP A 374 25.62 -17.26 -8.11
N SER A 375 26.11 -18.27 -8.81
CA SER A 375 27.44 -18.22 -9.42
C SER A 375 27.57 -17.08 -10.41
N LEU A 376 26.49 -16.80 -11.15
CA LEU A 376 26.42 -15.66 -12.06
C LEU A 376 26.41 -14.32 -11.31
N LEU A 377 25.50 -14.16 -10.35
CA LEU A 377 25.36 -12.92 -9.58
C LEU A 377 26.57 -12.61 -8.68
N ALA A 378 27.25 -13.64 -8.17
CA ALA A 378 28.45 -13.49 -7.38
C ALA A 378 29.63 -12.88 -8.14
N ARG A 379 29.55 -12.78 -9.47
CA ARG A 379 30.56 -12.11 -10.30
C ARG A 379 30.48 -10.58 -10.24
N ILE A 380 29.35 -10.02 -9.77
CA ILE A 380 29.16 -8.58 -9.60
C ILE A 380 29.81 -8.12 -8.28
N HIS A 381 30.47 -6.96 -8.33
CA HIS A 381 31.10 -6.38 -7.16
C HIS A 381 30.07 -6.00 -6.08
N PRO A 382 30.31 -6.29 -4.77
CA PRO A 382 29.35 -5.96 -3.72
C PRO A 382 28.97 -4.48 -3.65
N ASP A 383 29.90 -3.58 -4.00
CA ASP A 383 29.71 -2.12 -3.96
C ASP A 383 29.41 -1.54 -5.35
N ALA A 384 28.92 -2.35 -6.29
CA ALA A 384 28.54 -1.86 -7.61
C ALA A 384 27.47 -0.77 -7.50
N GLY A 385 27.68 0.36 -8.21
CA GLY A 385 26.86 1.56 -8.14
C GLY A 385 25.61 1.55 -9.02
N THR A 386 25.16 2.76 -9.35
CA THR A 386 23.96 2.98 -10.18
C THR A 386 24.28 3.08 -11.67
N SER A 387 25.54 3.29 -12.05
CA SER A 387 25.97 3.49 -13.43
C SER A 387 26.70 2.26 -13.96
N TRP A 388 26.37 1.85 -15.18
CA TRP A 388 27.12 0.85 -15.95
C TRP A 388 28.45 1.40 -16.49
N ASP A 389 28.65 2.72 -16.45
CA ASP A 389 29.83 3.42 -16.96
C ASP A 389 30.85 3.74 -15.88
N GLU A 390 30.58 3.37 -14.62
CA GLU A 390 31.44 3.65 -13.47
C GLU A 390 31.69 2.37 -12.66
N GLY A 391 32.97 2.09 -12.36
CA GLY A 391 33.35 0.95 -11.53
C GLY A 391 33.39 1.22 -10.03
N PRO A 392 33.53 0.20 -9.20
CA PRO A 392 33.76 -1.22 -9.55
C PRO A 392 32.44 -1.94 -9.93
N LEU A 393 32.45 -2.72 -11.02
CA LEU A 393 31.30 -3.52 -11.43
C LEU A 393 31.48 -5.02 -11.19
N ILE A 394 32.69 -5.55 -11.28
CA ILE A 394 33.04 -6.99 -11.22
C ILE A 394 33.81 -7.30 -9.94
N ALA A 395 33.47 -8.42 -9.31
CA ALA A 395 34.17 -8.92 -8.11
C ALA A 395 35.61 -9.34 -8.45
N GLU A 396 36.46 -9.33 -7.42
CA GLU A 396 37.84 -9.85 -7.54
C GLU A 396 37.81 -11.36 -7.77
N GLY A 397 38.81 -11.88 -8.51
CA GLY A 397 38.93 -13.30 -8.86
C GLY A 397 38.04 -13.79 -10.00
N VAL A 398 37.20 -12.90 -10.62
CA VAL A 398 36.36 -13.25 -11.77
C VAL A 398 37.14 -13.29 -13.07
N SER A 399 38.17 -12.47 -13.19
CA SER A 399 39.03 -12.37 -14.36
C SER A 399 40.46 -12.00 -13.99
N ASP A 400 41.40 -12.94 -14.18
CA ASP A 400 42.84 -12.70 -13.95
C ASP A 400 43.37 -11.49 -14.73
N THR A 401 42.82 -11.24 -15.91
CA THR A 401 43.24 -10.10 -16.75
C THR A 401 42.78 -8.79 -16.13
N LEU A 402 41.55 -8.70 -15.67
CA LEU A 402 41.01 -7.53 -14.99
C LEU A 402 41.79 -7.27 -13.69
N ASP A 403 41.99 -8.31 -12.88
CA ASP A 403 42.67 -8.17 -11.59
C ASP A 403 44.12 -7.72 -11.74
N ARG A 404 44.84 -8.22 -12.74
CA ARG A 404 46.19 -7.72 -13.09
C ARG A 404 46.19 -6.24 -13.52
N ARG A 405 45.16 -5.82 -14.31
CA ARG A 405 45.04 -4.42 -14.72
C ARG A 405 44.67 -3.50 -13.58
N ARG A 406 43.78 -3.94 -12.68
CA ARG A 406 43.44 -3.22 -11.46
C ARG A 406 44.65 -3.03 -10.54
N ALA A 407 45.49 -4.07 -10.38
CA ALA A 407 46.71 -4.01 -9.60
C ALA A 407 47.65 -2.93 -10.13
N LEU A 408 47.80 -2.81 -11.46
CA LEU A 408 48.61 -1.74 -12.08
C LEU A 408 48.05 -0.34 -11.78
N VAL A 409 46.73 -0.17 -11.75
CA VAL A 409 46.08 1.12 -11.46
C VAL A 409 46.11 1.43 -9.95
N SER A 410 45.94 0.45 -9.08
CA SER A 410 45.92 0.60 -7.63
C SER A 410 47.32 0.88 -7.07
N ASP A 411 48.35 0.28 -7.60
CA ASP A 411 49.72 0.53 -7.22
C ASP A 411 50.33 1.84 -7.80
N ARG A 412 49.46 2.75 -8.26
CA ARG A 412 49.84 4.06 -8.79
C ARG A 412 50.77 4.83 -7.85
N ARG A 413 50.48 4.76 -6.53
CA ARG A 413 51.34 5.43 -5.50
C ARG A 413 52.72 4.79 -5.41
N GLY A 414 52.79 3.45 -5.40
CA GLY A 414 54.05 2.71 -5.43
C GLY A 414 54.84 2.98 -6.67
N ALA A 415 54.16 2.94 -7.85
CA ALA A 415 54.80 3.24 -9.12
C ALA A 415 55.33 4.68 -9.27
N LEU A 416 54.56 5.66 -8.70
CA LEU A 416 55.06 7.06 -8.68
C LEU A 416 56.17 7.27 -7.64
N ALA A 417 56.12 6.58 -6.49
CA ALA A 417 57.19 6.62 -5.49
C ALA A 417 58.49 5.97 -6.01
N ALA A 418 58.40 4.87 -6.75
CA ALA A 418 59.54 4.25 -7.42
C ALA A 418 60.16 5.20 -8.45
N LEU A 419 59.32 5.79 -9.33
CA LEU A 419 59.75 6.78 -10.29
C LEU A 419 60.39 8.02 -9.63
N GLU A 420 59.85 8.47 -8.52
CA GLU A 420 60.44 9.56 -7.70
C GLU A 420 61.80 9.18 -7.15
N ALA A 421 61.99 7.94 -6.69
CA ALA A 421 63.27 7.44 -6.23
C ALA A 421 64.30 7.37 -7.35
N ASP A 422 63.95 6.81 -8.49
CA ASP A 422 64.80 6.75 -9.70
C ASP A 422 65.26 8.14 -10.14
N LEU A 423 64.29 9.10 -10.24
CA LEU A 423 64.59 10.48 -10.64
C LEU A 423 65.47 11.22 -9.62
N ARG A 424 65.37 10.91 -8.33
CA ARG A 424 66.27 11.45 -7.27
C ARG A 424 67.69 10.91 -7.40
N GLU A 425 67.81 9.63 -7.73
CA GLU A 425 69.12 9.01 -7.96
C GLU A 425 69.80 9.57 -9.25
N GLU A 426 69.08 9.64 -10.36
CA GLU A 426 69.55 10.15 -11.64
C GLU A 426 69.94 11.61 -11.56
N THR A 427 69.18 12.47 -10.87
CA THR A 427 69.45 13.92 -10.79
C THR A 427 70.29 14.35 -9.63
N GLY A 428 70.46 13.50 -8.60
CA GLY A 428 71.04 13.83 -7.33
C GLY A 428 70.29 14.86 -6.49
N ILE A 429 68.99 15.14 -6.88
CA ILE A 429 68.13 16.09 -6.19
C ILE A 429 67.26 15.38 -5.18
N ARG A 430 67.75 15.29 -3.91
CA ARG A 430 67.03 14.58 -2.82
C ARG A 430 65.67 15.13 -2.46
N THR A 431 65.37 16.37 -2.73
CA THR A 431 64.15 17.08 -2.42
C THR A 431 63.10 17.07 -3.56
N LEU A 432 63.41 16.40 -4.67
CA LEU A 432 62.52 16.21 -5.79
C LEU A 432 61.26 15.45 -5.35
N LYS A 433 60.11 15.91 -5.83
CA LYS A 433 58.81 15.24 -5.57
C LYS A 433 58.06 15.05 -6.88
N VAL A 434 57.51 13.88 -7.10
CA VAL A 434 56.57 13.61 -8.17
C VAL A 434 55.13 13.88 -7.66
N GLY A 435 54.40 14.70 -8.39
CA GLY A 435 52.99 15.06 -8.05
C GLY A 435 52.09 15.00 -9.26
N GLN A 436 50.78 15.21 -9.00
CA GLN A 436 49.76 15.30 -10.05
C GLN A 436 49.02 16.63 -9.94
N HIS A 437 48.77 17.25 -11.10
CA HIS A 437 47.99 18.46 -11.26
C HIS A 437 46.79 18.23 -12.14
N ARG A 438 45.62 18.80 -11.75
CA ARG A 438 44.36 18.58 -12.44
C ARG A 438 44.33 18.96 -13.92
N THR A 439 45.13 19.98 -14.33
CA THR A 439 45.12 20.56 -15.65
C THR A 439 46.24 20.02 -16.59
N PHE A 440 47.41 19.68 -16.07
CA PHE A 440 48.55 19.27 -16.90
C PHE A 440 49.22 17.93 -16.51
N GLY A 441 48.47 17.12 -15.71
CA GLY A 441 48.86 15.74 -15.42
C GLY A 441 49.99 15.60 -14.39
N LEU A 442 50.84 14.58 -14.59
CA LEU A 442 51.95 14.31 -13.70
C LEU A 442 53.05 15.36 -13.89
N PHE A 443 53.70 15.75 -12.78
CA PHE A 443 54.82 16.71 -12.79
C PHE A 443 55.86 16.33 -11.73
N VAL A 444 57.08 16.80 -11.95
CA VAL A 444 58.14 16.78 -10.96
C VAL A 444 58.33 18.19 -10.41
N GLU A 445 58.27 18.33 -9.10
CA GLU A 445 58.51 19.61 -8.40
C GLU A 445 59.90 19.66 -7.83
N ILE A 446 60.63 20.72 -8.15
CA ILE A 446 62.02 20.94 -7.77
C ILE A 446 62.14 22.33 -7.12
N PRO A 447 62.78 22.44 -5.92
CA PRO A 447 63.07 23.71 -5.30
C PRO A 447 63.97 24.60 -6.19
N ARG A 448 63.74 25.90 -6.16
CA ARG A 448 64.47 26.89 -6.94
C ARG A 448 66.00 26.83 -6.76
N THR A 449 66.46 26.43 -5.57
CA THR A 449 67.87 26.30 -5.21
C THR A 449 68.62 25.19 -5.96
N GLN A 450 67.89 24.33 -6.67
CA GLN A 450 68.43 23.16 -7.34
C GLN A 450 68.12 23.11 -8.84
N LEU A 451 67.63 24.22 -9.43
CA LEU A 451 67.22 24.29 -10.85
C LEU A 451 68.41 24.06 -11.78
N GLU A 452 69.67 24.39 -11.41
CA GLU A 452 70.87 24.16 -12.19
C GLU A 452 71.19 22.67 -12.45
N ARG A 453 70.63 21.77 -11.65
CA ARG A 453 70.75 20.30 -11.76
C ARG A 453 69.67 19.65 -12.61
N VAL A 454 68.68 20.42 -13.09
CA VAL A 454 67.60 19.89 -13.92
C VAL A 454 68.14 19.55 -15.31
N PRO A 455 67.92 18.31 -15.83
CA PRO A 455 68.34 17.93 -17.17
C PRO A 455 67.71 18.84 -18.23
N GLN A 456 68.40 19.08 -19.36
CA GLN A 456 68.00 20.01 -20.42
C GLN A 456 66.76 19.52 -21.21
N ASP A 457 66.49 18.24 -21.19
CA ASP A 457 65.32 17.61 -21.83
C ASP A 457 64.01 17.75 -21.04
N TRP A 458 64.09 18.24 -19.79
CA TRP A 458 62.85 18.47 -18.97
C TRP A 458 62.19 19.78 -19.36
N ARG A 459 60.87 19.72 -19.57
CA ARG A 459 60.06 20.90 -19.94
C ARG A 459 59.39 21.51 -18.71
N GLN A 460 59.68 22.79 -18.50
CA GLN A 460 59.04 23.53 -17.40
C GLN A 460 57.59 23.85 -17.77
N LYS A 461 56.61 23.45 -16.87
CA LYS A 461 55.20 23.70 -17.00
C LYS A 461 54.69 24.86 -16.15
N GLN A 462 55.31 25.06 -14.94
CA GLN A 462 54.85 26.09 -14.01
C GLN A 462 55.97 26.54 -13.11
N THR A 463 56.00 27.87 -12.86
CA THR A 463 56.90 28.47 -11.86
C THR A 463 56.12 28.86 -10.63
N LEU A 464 56.56 28.45 -9.46
CA LEU A 464 55.97 28.80 -8.17
C LEU A 464 56.98 29.71 -7.41
N VAL A 465 56.54 30.29 -6.26
CA VAL A 465 57.38 31.18 -5.45
C VAL A 465 58.65 30.50 -4.94
N GLY A 466 58.56 29.22 -4.54
CA GLY A 466 59.71 28.46 -3.95
C GLY A 466 60.18 27.26 -4.79
N SER A 467 59.49 26.90 -5.87
CA SER A 467 59.77 25.70 -6.67
C SER A 467 59.42 25.93 -8.14
N ALA A 468 59.78 24.98 -8.98
CA ALA A 468 59.32 24.92 -10.37
C ALA A 468 58.86 23.49 -10.68
N ARG A 469 57.86 23.38 -11.54
CA ARG A 469 57.29 22.12 -11.96
C ARG A 469 57.68 21.81 -13.38
N PHE A 470 58.13 20.57 -13.57
CA PHE A 470 58.62 20.08 -14.86
C PHE A 470 57.85 18.83 -15.30
N THR A 471 57.81 18.62 -16.62
CA THR A 471 57.45 17.34 -17.21
C THR A 471 58.62 16.79 -18.00
N LEU A 472 58.64 15.47 -18.18
CA LEU A 472 59.66 14.77 -18.95
C LEU A 472 59.01 13.60 -19.71
N PRO A 473 59.63 13.14 -20.81
CA PRO A 473 59.02 12.09 -21.67
C PRO A 473 58.63 10.84 -20.89
N ARG A 474 59.47 10.36 -20.01
CA ARG A 474 59.28 9.19 -19.14
C ARG A 474 58.07 9.35 -18.16
N LEU A 475 57.76 10.57 -17.74
CA LEU A 475 56.63 10.91 -16.93
C LEU A 475 55.32 10.96 -17.76
N GLU A 476 55.44 11.52 -18.96
CA GLU A 476 54.33 11.58 -19.92
C GLU A 476 53.94 10.16 -20.38
N GLU A 477 54.90 9.29 -20.70
CA GLU A 477 54.71 7.89 -21.05
C GLU A 477 54.05 7.11 -19.87
N ARG A 478 54.52 7.36 -18.64
CA ARG A 478 53.91 6.70 -17.45
C ARG A 478 52.49 7.17 -17.20
N ALA A 479 52.21 8.45 -17.38
CA ALA A 479 50.87 9.01 -17.26
C ALA A 479 49.94 8.41 -18.32
N ALA A 480 50.35 8.33 -19.56
CA ALA A 480 49.59 7.71 -20.65
C ALA A 480 49.30 6.23 -20.40
N SER A 481 50.31 5.47 -19.93
CA SER A 481 50.14 4.05 -19.60
C SER A 481 49.15 3.80 -18.43
N LEU A 482 49.17 4.67 -17.43
CA LEU A 482 48.17 4.58 -16.30
C LEU A 482 46.78 4.97 -16.76
N GLU A 483 46.63 5.96 -17.61
CA GLU A 483 45.34 6.37 -18.20
C GLU A 483 44.76 5.26 -19.08
N GLU A 484 45.60 4.69 -19.98
CA GLU A 484 45.21 3.56 -20.83
C GLU A 484 44.78 2.35 -19.99
N ALA A 485 45.54 2.01 -18.93
CA ALA A 485 45.17 0.93 -18.03
C ALA A 485 43.82 1.21 -17.31
N SER A 486 43.57 2.45 -16.92
CA SER A 486 42.33 2.84 -16.25
C SER A 486 41.12 2.71 -17.20
N VAL A 487 41.27 3.15 -18.44
CA VAL A 487 40.23 3.01 -19.50
C VAL A 487 39.98 1.53 -19.81
N GLU A 488 41.03 0.72 -19.89
CA GLU A 488 40.92 -0.72 -20.16
C GLU A 488 40.24 -1.47 -18.98
N VAL A 489 40.57 -1.11 -17.76
CA VAL A 489 39.87 -1.65 -16.57
C VAL A 489 38.39 -1.39 -16.66
N LEU A 490 37.97 -0.15 -16.91
CA LEU A 490 36.55 0.20 -17.00
C LEU A 490 35.86 -0.57 -18.14
N ARG A 491 36.50 -0.65 -19.33
CA ARG A 491 35.95 -1.40 -20.45
C ARG A 491 35.78 -2.89 -20.14
N LEU A 492 36.77 -3.54 -19.54
CA LEU A 492 36.69 -4.95 -19.14
C LEU A 492 35.60 -5.19 -18.09
N GLU A 493 35.49 -4.27 -17.16
CA GLU A 493 34.40 -4.33 -16.16
C GLU A 493 33.02 -4.24 -16.81
N GLN A 494 32.81 -3.30 -17.73
CA GLN A 494 31.57 -3.13 -18.48
C GLN A 494 31.25 -4.37 -19.31
N ASP A 495 32.22 -4.87 -20.10
CA ASP A 495 32.03 -6.06 -20.94
C ASP A 495 31.60 -7.29 -20.10
N LEU A 496 32.24 -7.50 -18.96
CA LEU A 496 31.91 -8.60 -18.05
C LEU A 496 30.56 -8.40 -17.33
N ALA A 497 30.24 -7.19 -16.91
CA ALA A 497 28.98 -6.88 -16.27
C ALA A 497 27.79 -7.00 -17.24
N VAL A 498 27.95 -6.58 -18.49
CA VAL A 498 26.99 -6.79 -19.57
C VAL A 498 26.78 -8.28 -19.82
N ALA A 499 27.88 -9.10 -19.86
CA ALA A 499 27.75 -10.54 -20.01
C ALA A 499 26.94 -11.18 -18.85
N VAL A 500 27.10 -10.70 -17.60
CA VAL A 500 26.28 -11.15 -16.47
C VAL A 500 24.82 -10.76 -16.69
N ARG A 501 24.55 -9.50 -17.06
CA ARG A 501 23.19 -9.03 -17.33
C ARG A 501 22.50 -9.84 -18.43
N ASP A 502 23.20 -10.13 -19.52
CA ASP A 502 22.65 -10.82 -20.68
C ASP A 502 22.44 -12.33 -20.44
N ALA A 503 23.15 -12.93 -19.47
CA ALA A 503 22.96 -14.30 -19.02
C ALA A 503 21.80 -14.43 -17.98
N LEU A 504 21.43 -13.36 -17.27
CA LEU A 504 20.42 -13.37 -16.21
C LEU A 504 19.05 -13.89 -16.66
N PRO A 505 18.53 -13.60 -17.88
CA PRO A 505 17.23 -14.05 -18.35
C PRO A 505 16.96 -15.54 -18.20
N ALA A 506 17.96 -16.40 -18.35
CA ALA A 506 17.81 -17.84 -18.17
C ALA A 506 17.41 -18.23 -16.73
N HIS A 507 17.75 -17.39 -15.76
CA HIS A 507 17.53 -17.67 -14.33
C HIS A 507 16.34 -16.90 -13.74
N ILE A 508 15.76 -15.96 -14.47
CA ILE A 508 14.66 -15.08 -13.98
C ILE A 508 13.47 -15.87 -13.42
N PRO A 509 12.96 -16.95 -14.05
CA PRO A 509 11.82 -17.69 -13.49
C PRO A 509 12.12 -18.32 -12.11
N ALA A 510 13.35 -18.79 -11.89
CA ALA A 510 13.75 -19.34 -10.60
C ALA A 510 13.94 -18.24 -9.55
N LEU A 511 14.47 -17.08 -9.96
CA LEU A 511 14.63 -15.92 -9.09
C LEU A 511 13.28 -15.31 -8.68
N PHE A 512 12.28 -15.26 -9.57
CA PHE A 512 10.92 -14.85 -9.21
C PHE A 512 10.27 -15.80 -8.20
N ARG A 513 10.40 -17.12 -8.39
CA ARG A 513 9.91 -18.09 -7.40
C ARG A 513 10.55 -17.90 -6.03
N LEU A 514 11.84 -17.57 -5.98
CA LEU A 514 12.48 -17.19 -4.72
C LEU A 514 11.91 -15.90 -4.14
N ALA A 515 11.79 -14.86 -4.96
CA ALA A 515 11.28 -13.56 -4.51
C ALA A 515 9.85 -13.68 -3.97
N GLU A 516 9.00 -14.46 -4.63
CA GLU A 516 7.65 -14.79 -4.18
C GLU A 516 7.66 -15.56 -2.86
N LEU A 517 8.50 -16.60 -2.76
CA LEU A 517 8.66 -17.37 -1.51
C LEU A 517 9.05 -16.47 -0.35
N LEU A 518 10.02 -15.58 -0.52
CA LEU A 518 10.46 -14.65 0.51
C LEU A 518 9.35 -13.66 0.90
N ALA A 519 8.57 -13.17 -0.06
CA ALA A 519 7.43 -12.29 0.18
C ALA A 519 6.31 -12.99 0.96
N VAL A 520 5.97 -14.25 0.59
CA VAL A 520 4.99 -15.07 1.31
C VAL A 520 5.46 -15.36 2.72
N LEU A 521 6.72 -15.75 2.91
CA LEU A 521 7.28 -16.02 4.24
C LEU A 521 7.27 -14.77 5.13
N ASP A 522 7.54 -13.61 4.55
CA ASP A 522 7.51 -12.35 5.30
C ASP A 522 6.07 -11.98 5.72
N ALA A 523 5.08 -12.19 4.88
CA ALA A 523 3.67 -12.01 5.24
C ALA A 523 3.22 -13.02 6.32
N VAL A 524 3.58 -14.30 6.16
CA VAL A 524 3.25 -15.38 7.11
C VAL A 524 3.88 -15.13 8.48
N GLN A 525 5.20 -14.79 8.52
CA GLN A 525 5.87 -14.52 9.79
C GLN A 525 5.30 -13.27 10.48
N ALA A 526 4.83 -12.25 9.71
CA ALA A 526 4.16 -11.09 10.28
C ALA A 526 2.85 -11.48 10.96
N LEU A 527 2.01 -12.28 10.30
CA LEU A 527 0.76 -12.82 10.90
C LEU A 527 1.06 -13.69 12.13
N ALA A 528 2.09 -14.55 12.07
CA ALA A 528 2.51 -15.39 13.19
C ALA A 528 3.01 -14.58 14.38
N GLU A 529 3.75 -13.50 14.14
CA GLU A 529 4.25 -12.58 15.18
C GLU A 529 3.10 -11.87 15.89
N VAL A 530 2.16 -11.29 15.11
CA VAL A 530 0.99 -10.60 15.65
C VAL A 530 0.09 -11.58 16.43
N ALA A 531 -0.14 -12.77 15.89
CA ALA A 531 -0.92 -13.81 16.54
C ALA A 531 -0.29 -14.29 17.87
N ALA A 532 1.04 -14.44 17.90
CA ALA A 532 1.74 -14.86 19.12
C ALA A 532 1.74 -13.75 20.19
N ARG A 533 1.98 -12.49 19.80
CA ARG A 533 2.00 -11.34 20.71
C ARG A 533 0.66 -11.09 21.37
N ASN A 534 -0.44 -11.29 20.62
CA ASN A 534 -1.80 -10.96 21.06
C ASN A 534 -2.60 -12.18 21.55
N ALA A 535 -1.97 -13.35 21.64
CA ALA A 535 -2.63 -14.61 22.01
C ALA A 535 -3.88 -14.89 21.14
N TRP A 536 -3.78 -14.61 19.83
CA TRP A 536 -4.85 -14.90 18.89
C TRP A 536 -4.92 -16.39 18.57
N THR A 537 -6.12 -16.89 18.26
CA THR A 537 -6.37 -18.32 18.05
C THR A 537 -6.50 -18.67 16.57
N ARG A 538 -6.23 -19.93 16.24
CA ARG A 538 -6.44 -20.44 14.87
C ARG A 538 -7.94 -20.65 14.63
N PRO A 539 -8.54 -20.03 13.59
CA PRO A 539 -9.95 -20.26 13.28
C PRO A 539 -10.16 -21.64 12.66
N ARG A 540 -11.34 -22.21 12.90
CA ARG A 540 -11.85 -23.41 12.22
C ARG A 540 -12.93 -23.01 11.23
N PHE A 541 -13.00 -23.73 10.11
CA PHE A 541 -14.06 -23.58 9.11
C PHE A 541 -14.95 -24.83 9.17
N GLY A 542 -16.26 -24.64 9.26
CA GLY A 542 -17.23 -25.72 9.39
C GLY A 542 -18.63 -25.29 8.96
N GLU A 543 -19.54 -26.23 8.92
CA GLU A 543 -20.95 -26.02 8.55
C GLU A 543 -21.83 -25.61 9.75
N ALA A 544 -21.30 -25.61 10.95
CA ALA A 544 -22.04 -25.30 12.18
C ALA A 544 -22.38 -23.81 12.35
N GLY A 545 -22.04 -22.96 11.38
CA GLY A 545 -22.19 -21.51 11.44
C GLY A 545 -21.11 -20.85 12.31
N PHE A 546 -21.41 -19.68 12.87
CA PHE A 546 -20.50 -18.99 13.78
C PHE A 546 -20.62 -19.53 15.20
N GLN A 547 -19.49 -20.05 15.73
CA GLN A 547 -19.32 -20.46 17.12
C GLN A 547 -18.11 -19.70 17.67
N ILE A 548 -18.36 -18.66 18.46
CA ILE A 548 -17.34 -17.72 18.89
C ILE A 548 -17.34 -17.61 20.41
N ARG A 549 -16.17 -17.75 21.04
CA ARG A 549 -15.95 -17.54 22.47
C ARG A 549 -14.81 -16.55 22.68
N GLY A 550 -14.99 -15.67 23.66
CA GLY A 550 -13.98 -14.71 24.04
C GLY A 550 -13.59 -13.74 22.91
N LEU A 551 -14.57 -13.30 22.09
CA LEU A 551 -14.38 -12.37 20.98
C LEU A 551 -13.79 -11.06 21.46
N ARG A 552 -12.72 -10.62 20.83
CA ARG A 552 -12.08 -9.31 21.04
C ARG A 552 -12.00 -8.55 19.71
N HIS A 553 -11.93 -7.23 19.77
CA HIS A 553 -11.81 -6.40 18.56
C HIS A 553 -10.31 -6.21 18.22
N PRO A 554 -9.81 -6.71 17.08
CA PRO A 554 -8.38 -6.79 16.78
C PRO A 554 -7.66 -5.43 16.72
N VAL A 555 -8.39 -4.33 16.54
CA VAL A 555 -7.83 -2.97 16.53
C VAL A 555 -8.06 -2.29 17.88
N VAL A 556 -9.31 -2.31 18.42
CA VAL A 556 -9.67 -1.56 19.63
C VAL A 556 -8.97 -2.13 20.87
N GLU A 557 -8.73 -3.46 20.94
CA GLU A 557 -8.03 -4.07 22.09
C GLU A 557 -6.65 -3.46 22.36
N HIS A 558 -6.01 -2.86 21.35
CA HIS A 558 -4.73 -2.16 21.49
C HIS A 558 -4.84 -0.70 21.97
N ALA A 559 -6.04 -0.11 21.86
CA ALA A 559 -6.29 1.28 22.22
C ALA A 559 -6.87 1.44 23.65
N VAL A 560 -7.36 0.36 24.26
CA VAL A 560 -7.98 0.37 25.58
C VAL A 560 -7.13 -0.39 26.61
N GLN A 561 -7.23 -0.01 27.89
CA GLN A 561 -6.49 -0.69 28.96
C GLN A 561 -7.00 -2.10 29.23
N SER A 562 -8.30 -2.34 29.06
CA SER A 562 -8.93 -3.64 29.24
C SER A 562 -10.10 -3.76 28.26
N TYR A 563 -10.08 -4.79 27.45
CA TYR A 563 -11.18 -5.14 26.55
C TYR A 563 -12.06 -6.22 27.18
N VAL A 564 -13.38 -6.04 27.16
CA VAL A 564 -14.32 -7.03 27.67
C VAL A 564 -14.71 -7.98 26.54
N PRO A 565 -14.32 -9.26 26.61
CA PRO A 565 -14.65 -10.23 25.56
C PRO A 565 -16.13 -10.58 25.58
N SER A 566 -16.67 -11.01 24.45
CA SER A 566 -18.06 -11.44 24.28
C SER A 566 -18.13 -12.76 23.52
N ASP A 567 -19.24 -13.48 23.65
CA ASP A 567 -19.50 -14.72 22.93
C ASP A 567 -20.60 -14.49 21.88
N LEU A 568 -20.57 -15.31 20.80
CA LEU A 568 -21.60 -15.29 19.76
C LEU A 568 -21.81 -16.68 19.18
N THR A 569 -23.08 -17.06 19.03
CA THR A 569 -23.47 -18.24 18.27
C THR A 569 -24.53 -17.86 17.24
N LEU A 570 -24.24 -18.06 15.94
CA LEU A 570 -25.19 -17.95 14.85
C LEU A 570 -25.10 -19.23 14.01
N ALA A 571 -26.13 -20.05 14.10
CA ALA A 571 -26.17 -21.38 13.46
C ALA A 571 -27.60 -21.69 13.02
N ASP A 572 -27.76 -22.59 12.04
CA ASP A 572 -29.09 -22.99 11.61
C ASP A 572 -29.96 -23.51 12.79
N PRO A 573 -31.22 -23.09 12.86
CA PRO A 573 -31.95 -22.16 11.97
C PRO A 573 -31.76 -20.68 12.31
N VAL A 574 -31.00 -20.32 13.37
CA VAL A 574 -30.88 -18.96 13.90
C VAL A 574 -29.59 -18.33 13.39
N ARG A 575 -29.61 -17.82 12.15
CA ARG A 575 -28.44 -17.16 11.51
C ARG A 575 -28.37 -15.66 11.78
N SER A 576 -29.38 -15.07 12.41
CA SER A 576 -29.51 -13.63 12.59
C SER A 576 -29.59 -13.25 14.06
N ALA A 577 -29.00 -12.10 14.42
CA ALA A 577 -29.12 -11.53 15.75
C ALA A 577 -29.49 -10.04 15.69
N LEU A 578 -30.48 -9.65 16.51
CA LEU A 578 -30.86 -8.28 16.78
C LEU A 578 -30.11 -7.79 18.01
N ILE A 579 -29.38 -6.69 17.92
CA ILE A 579 -28.58 -6.15 19.02
C ILE A 579 -29.22 -4.85 19.52
N THR A 580 -29.71 -4.86 20.76
CA THR A 580 -30.31 -3.70 21.43
C THR A 580 -29.39 -3.16 22.53
N GLY A 581 -29.65 -1.95 23.02
CA GLY A 581 -28.91 -1.36 24.13
C GLY A 581 -28.51 0.08 23.93
N PRO A 582 -27.84 0.69 24.93
CA PRO A 582 -27.52 2.11 24.91
C PRO A 582 -26.54 2.46 23.78
N ASN A 583 -26.65 3.71 23.30
CA ASN A 583 -25.60 4.28 22.46
C ASN A 583 -24.30 4.33 23.25
N MET A 584 -23.19 4.06 22.61
CA MET A 584 -21.86 3.85 23.22
C MET A 584 -21.72 2.53 24.01
N GLY A 585 -22.76 1.69 24.12
CA GLY A 585 -22.68 0.37 24.77
C GLY A 585 -21.80 -0.65 24.07
N GLY A 586 -21.26 -0.32 22.87
CA GLY A 586 -20.35 -1.20 22.13
C GLY A 586 -21.01 -2.03 21.03
N LYS A 587 -22.29 -1.80 20.67
CA LYS A 587 -23.00 -2.53 19.61
C LYS A 587 -22.22 -2.56 18.29
N SER A 588 -21.88 -1.39 17.75
CA SER A 588 -21.14 -1.25 16.48
C SER A 588 -19.72 -1.83 16.59
N THR A 589 -19.06 -1.67 17.75
CA THR A 589 -17.74 -2.25 18.02
C THR A 589 -17.79 -3.78 18.02
N PHE A 590 -18.81 -4.37 18.63
CA PHE A 590 -19.02 -5.82 18.64
C PHE A 590 -19.24 -6.37 17.22
N MET A 591 -20.12 -5.74 16.42
CA MET A 591 -20.34 -6.16 15.03
C MET A 591 -19.07 -6.07 14.19
N ARG A 592 -18.32 -4.96 14.32
CA ARG A 592 -17.04 -4.82 13.64
C ARG A 592 -16.02 -5.87 14.08
N ALA A 593 -16.02 -6.22 15.38
CA ALA A 593 -15.15 -7.28 15.89
C ALA A 593 -15.44 -8.62 15.22
N VAL A 594 -16.72 -9.01 15.09
CA VAL A 594 -17.13 -10.23 14.38
C VAL A 594 -16.64 -10.17 12.92
N ALA A 595 -16.95 -9.08 12.21
CA ALA A 595 -16.60 -8.96 10.79
C ALA A 595 -15.09 -8.95 10.53
N LEU A 596 -14.30 -8.23 11.35
CA LEU A 596 -12.85 -8.17 11.18
C LEU A 596 -12.16 -9.50 11.49
N ASN A 597 -12.64 -10.25 12.50
CA ASN A 597 -12.11 -11.58 12.77
C ASN A 597 -12.52 -12.59 11.68
N ALA A 598 -13.75 -12.54 11.16
CA ALA A 598 -14.15 -13.33 10.01
C ALA A 598 -13.30 -13.00 8.78
N TRP A 599 -12.99 -11.73 8.57
CA TRP A 599 -12.08 -11.24 7.54
C TRP A 599 -10.68 -11.83 7.67
N MET A 600 -10.09 -11.77 8.89
CA MET A 600 -8.76 -12.33 9.17
C MET A 600 -8.73 -13.85 8.97
N ALA A 601 -9.78 -14.57 9.37
CA ALA A 601 -9.91 -16.00 9.11
C ALA A 601 -9.87 -16.31 7.61
N GLN A 602 -10.62 -15.57 6.79
CA GLN A 602 -10.65 -15.72 5.32
C GLN A 602 -9.31 -15.34 4.64
N MET A 603 -8.44 -14.57 5.31
CA MET A 603 -7.07 -14.33 4.84
C MET A 603 -6.13 -15.52 5.10
N GLY A 604 -6.53 -16.48 5.92
CA GLY A 604 -5.67 -17.53 6.48
C GLY A 604 -4.87 -17.07 7.70
N GLY A 605 -5.29 -15.96 8.34
CA GLY A 605 -4.73 -15.43 9.58
C GLY A 605 -5.37 -16.04 10.83
N PHE A 606 -4.82 -15.71 12.00
CA PHE A 606 -5.40 -16.03 13.31
C PHE A 606 -6.34 -14.91 13.74
N VAL A 607 -7.25 -15.20 14.67
CA VAL A 607 -8.35 -14.33 15.09
C VAL A 607 -8.26 -13.95 16.56
N ALA A 608 -8.75 -12.76 16.91
CA ALA A 608 -8.77 -12.23 18.26
C ALA A 608 -9.96 -12.84 19.05
N ALA A 609 -9.86 -14.11 19.40
CA ALA A 609 -10.84 -14.87 20.16
C ALA A 609 -10.16 -16.01 20.92
N ASP A 610 -10.86 -16.59 21.91
CA ASP A 610 -10.40 -17.77 22.63
C ASP A 610 -10.73 -19.04 21.83
N ASP A 611 -11.89 -19.08 21.18
CA ASP A 611 -12.29 -20.12 20.25
C ASP A 611 -13.11 -19.54 19.11
N TRP A 612 -12.92 -20.06 17.87
CA TRP A 612 -13.56 -19.52 16.68
C TRP A 612 -13.82 -20.61 15.65
N GLU A 613 -15.09 -20.71 15.26
CA GLU A 613 -15.53 -21.47 14.11
C GLU A 613 -16.48 -20.62 13.27
N GLN A 614 -16.35 -20.69 11.94
CA GLN A 614 -17.18 -19.97 10.99
C GLN A 614 -17.41 -20.77 9.72
N PRO A 615 -18.47 -20.46 8.95
CA PRO A 615 -18.63 -20.95 7.59
C PRO A 615 -17.64 -20.29 6.64
N LEU A 616 -17.45 -20.90 5.47
CA LEU A 616 -16.71 -20.25 4.38
C LEU A 616 -17.60 -19.19 3.76
N LEU A 617 -17.26 -17.91 3.99
CA LEU A 617 -18.07 -16.80 3.50
C LEU A 617 -17.78 -16.49 2.03
N ASP A 618 -18.79 -16.06 1.30
CA ASP A 618 -18.68 -15.50 -0.06
C ASP A 618 -18.44 -13.99 -0.04
N GLY A 619 -18.83 -13.29 1.01
CA GLY A 619 -18.66 -11.86 1.18
C GLY A 619 -19.04 -11.34 2.56
N ILE A 620 -18.60 -10.10 2.82
CA ILE A 620 -19.01 -9.33 4.00
C ILE A 620 -19.59 -8.00 3.51
N PHE A 621 -20.81 -7.71 3.98
CA PHE A 621 -21.55 -6.50 3.68
C PHE A 621 -21.77 -5.72 4.99
N ALA A 622 -21.45 -4.44 4.97
CA ALA A 622 -21.63 -3.62 6.14
C ALA A 622 -22.29 -2.28 5.80
N ARG A 623 -23.25 -1.91 6.64
CA ARG A 623 -23.77 -0.56 6.78
C ARG A 623 -23.60 -0.18 8.26
N VAL A 624 -22.41 0.33 8.59
CA VAL A 624 -22.00 0.64 9.97
C VAL A 624 -21.40 2.04 10.04
N GLY A 625 -22.04 2.92 10.83
CA GLY A 625 -21.66 4.33 10.96
C GLY A 625 -22.32 5.25 9.92
N ALA A 626 -22.31 6.55 10.18
CA ALA A 626 -22.78 7.58 9.25
C ALA A 626 -21.57 8.12 8.48
N ASP A 627 -21.41 7.72 7.23
CA ASP A 627 -20.50 8.40 6.29
C ASP A 627 -21.29 9.52 5.60
N ASP A 628 -21.09 10.75 6.03
CA ASP A 628 -21.58 11.94 5.33
C ASP A 628 -20.72 12.16 4.08
N ASP A 629 -21.16 11.66 2.94
CA ASP A 629 -20.52 11.96 1.65
C ASP A 629 -20.98 13.36 1.15
N LEU A 630 -20.51 14.39 1.85
CA LEU A 630 -20.76 15.80 1.52
C LEU A 630 -20.29 16.18 0.09
N ALA A 631 -19.39 15.39 -0.48
CA ALA A 631 -18.80 15.65 -1.80
C ALA A 631 -19.81 15.41 -2.96
N ARG A 632 -20.82 14.54 -2.76
CA ARG A 632 -21.83 14.19 -3.79
C ARG A 632 -23.13 14.96 -3.66
N GLY A 633 -23.33 15.75 -2.60
CA GLY A 633 -24.54 16.55 -2.39
C GLY A 633 -25.83 15.71 -2.22
N GLN A 634 -25.72 14.40 -1.95
CA GLN A 634 -26.84 13.51 -1.73
C GLN A 634 -27.32 13.56 -0.26
N SER A 635 -28.61 13.30 -0.04
CA SER A 635 -29.13 13.12 1.32
C SER A 635 -28.54 11.86 1.94
N THR A 636 -28.17 11.94 3.23
CA THR A 636 -27.69 10.77 4.01
C THR A 636 -28.63 9.59 3.93
N PHE A 637 -29.95 9.82 3.88
CA PHE A 637 -30.97 8.79 3.72
C PHE A 637 -30.93 8.12 2.34
N MET A 638 -30.73 8.91 1.25
CA MET A 638 -30.62 8.35 -0.11
C MET A 638 -29.41 7.43 -0.25
N VAL A 639 -28.26 7.87 0.30
CA VAL A 639 -27.04 7.07 0.33
C VAL A 639 -27.26 5.78 1.14
N GLU A 640 -27.96 5.85 2.26
CA GLU A 640 -28.32 4.69 3.07
C GLU A 640 -29.18 3.69 2.28
N MET A 641 -30.17 4.17 1.52
CA MET A 641 -31.04 3.31 0.72
C MET A 641 -30.32 2.71 -0.49
N GLU A 642 -29.40 3.41 -1.11
CA GLU A 642 -28.54 2.86 -2.17
C GLU A 642 -27.66 1.72 -1.64
N GLU A 643 -27.06 1.87 -0.46
CA GLU A 643 -26.29 0.81 0.21
C GLU A 643 -27.15 -0.40 0.52
N MET A 644 -28.35 -0.18 1.10
CA MET A 644 -29.26 -1.28 1.39
C MET A 644 -29.71 -2.01 0.13
N ALA A 645 -30.04 -1.29 -0.93
CA ALA A 645 -30.39 -1.90 -2.22
C ALA A 645 -29.22 -2.71 -2.81
N HIS A 646 -27.97 -2.27 -2.57
CA HIS A 646 -26.79 -3.04 -2.95
C HIS A 646 -26.63 -4.31 -2.11
N ILE A 647 -26.78 -4.23 -0.79
CA ILE A 647 -26.70 -5.39 0.11
C ILE A 647 -27.76 -6.42 -0.26
N LEU A 648 -29.03 -6.01 -0.41
CA LEU A 648 -30.15 -6.88 -0.74
C LEU A 648 -30.01 -7.61 -2.09
N ARG A 649 -29.29 -7.01 -3.06
CA ARG A 649 -29.04 -7.63 -4.37
C ARG A 649 -27.91 -8.65 -4.38
N HIS A 650 -26.95 -8.56 -3.45
CA HIS A 650 -25.71 -9.30 -3.54
C HIS A 650 -25.41 -10.21 -2.35
N SER A 651 -26.09 -10.02 -1.20
CA SER A 651 -25.95 -10.95 -0.09
C SER A 651 -26.71 -12.24 -0.37
N GLY A 652 -26.15 -13.36 0.04
CA GLY A 652 -26.73 -14.70 -0.07
C GLY A 652 -26.46 -15.52 1.19
N ALA A 653 -26.76 -16.81 1.13
CA ALA A 653 -26.70 -17.74 2.26
C ALA A 653 -25.32 -17.79 2.97
N ASP A 654 -24.25 -17.60 2.19
CA ASP A 654 -22.88 -17.64 2.70
C ASP A 654 -22.31 -16.24 2.98
N SER A 655 -23.16 -15.22 3.02
CA SER A 655 -22.75 -13.84 3.31
C SER A 655 -22.86 -13.50 4.79
N LEU A 656 -22.01 -12.57 5.26
CA LEU A 656 -22.16 -11.92 6.56
C LEU A 656 -22.64 -10.47 6.36
N VAL A 657 -23.80 -10.12 6.91
CA VAL A 657 -24.44 -8.80 6.78
C VAL A 657 -24.45 -8.09 8.14
N LEU A 658 -23.96 -6.85 8.15
CA LEU A 658 -23.94 -5.99 9.34
C LEU A 658 -24.76 -4.72 9.09
N LEU A 659 -25.82 -4.50 9.85
CA LEU A 659 -26.69 -3.34 9.76
C LEU A 659 -26.67 -2.58 11.08
N ASP A 660 -26.31 -1.30 11.04
CA ASP A 660 -26.23 -0.45 12.23
C ASP A 660 -27.15 0.76 12.07
N GLU A 661 -28.16 0.84 12.95
CA GLU A 661 -29.07 1.97 13.09
C GLU A 661 -29.77 2.40 11.79
N LEU A 662 -30.28 1.43 11.04
CA LEU A 662 -30.98 1.66 9.77
C LEU A 662 -32.26 2.50 9.98
N GLY A 663 -32.52 3.45 9.06
CA GLY A 663 -33.74 4.27 9.02
C GLY A 663 -33.66 5.56 9.85
N ARG A 664 -32.49 5.96 10.35
CA ARG A 664 -32.35 7.24 11.11
C ARG A 664 -32.50 8.49 10.26
N GLY A 665 -32.29 8.42 8.95
CA GLY A 665 -32.34 9.57 8.02
C GLY A 665 -33.75 10.06 7.65
N THR A 666 -34.82 9.45 8.18
CA THR A 666 -36.22 9.77 7.84
C THR A 666 -37.10 9.87 9.11
N SER A 667 -38.45 9.94 8.94
CA SER A 667 -39.35 9.94 10.08
C SER A 667 -39.27 8.61 10.86
N THR A 668 -39.47 8.64 12.18
CA THR A 668 -39.35 7.45 13.04
C THR A 668 -40.20 6.27 12.54
N PHE A 669 -41.43 6.52 12.13
CA PHE A 669 -42.32 5.48 11.63
C PHE A 669 -41.92 4.91 10.27
N ASP A 670 -41.46 5.78 9.35
CA ASP A 670 -40.99 5.33 8.04
C ASP A 670 -39.69 4.50 8.19
N GLY A 671 -38.78 4.96 9.04
CA GLY A 671 -37.53 4.26 9.36
C GLY A 671 -37.78 2.89 10.00
N LEU A 672 -38.69 2.80 10.97
CA LEU A 672 -39.10 1.54 11.60
C LEU A 672 -39.72 0.58 10.59
N ALA A 673 -40.67 1.06 9.77
CA ALA A 673 -41.34 0.23 8.77
C ALA A 673 -40.37 -0.34 7.73
N LEU A 674 -39.41 0.48 7.26
CA LEU A 674 -38.36 0.04 6.34
C LEU A 674 -37.41 -0.98 7.00
N ALA A 675 -36.95 -0.72 8.22
CA ALA A 675 -36.08 -1.61 8.96
C ALA A 675 -36.76 -2.97 9.23
N TRP A 676 -38.03 -2.95 9.56
CA TRP A 676 -38.87 -4.14 9.76
C TRP A 676 -38.97 -4.98 8.49
N ALA A 677 -39.40 -4.36 7.38
CA ALA A 677 -39.56 -5.06 6.11
C ALA A 677 -38.24 -5.63 5.56
N ILE A 678 -37.11 -4.90 5.72
CA ILE A 678 -35.78 -5.36 5.31
C ILE A 678 -35.34 -6.57 6.16
N LEU A 679 -35.57 -6.52 7.46
CA LEU A 679 -35.26 -7.60 8.37
C LEU A 679 -36.06 -8.87 8.05
N GLU A 680 -37.38 -8.74 7.84
CA GLU A 680 -38.25 -9.85 7.41
C GLU A 680 -37.75 -10.45 6.09
N HIS A 681 -37.47 -9.62 5.08
CA HIS A 681 -36.98 -10.08 3.77
C HIS A 681 -35.71 -10.90 3.87
N LEU A 682 -34.69 -10.42 4.63
CA LEU A 682 -33.43 -11.13 4.81
C LEU A 682 -33.57 -12.44 5.59
N MET A 683 -34.59 -12.56 6.45
CA MET A 683 -34.92 -13.79 7.18
C MET A 683 -35.81 -14.76 6.40
N GLU A 684 -36.61 -14.30 5.43
CA GLU A 684 -37.49 -15.15 4.60
C GLU A 684 -36.71 -16.03 3.64
N GLU A 685 -35.54 -15.61 3.18
CA GLU A 685 -34.65 -16.46 2.38
C GLU A 685 -34.24 -17.70 3.20
N THR A 686 -34.23 -18.88 2.55
CA THR A 686 -33.92 -20.13 3.22
C THR A 686 -32.90 -20.94 2.46
N PRO A 687 -31.61 -20.99 2.95
CA PRO A 687 -31.08 -20.24 4.10
C PRO A 687 -30.78 -18.78 3.76
N GLY A 688 -31.09 -17.87 4.69
CA GLY A 688 -30.72 -16.46 4.60
C GLY A 688 -29.25 -16.21 5.02
N PRO A 689 -28.74 -14.97 4.86
CA PRO A 689 -27.39 -14.61 5.27
C PRO A 689 -27.19 -14.69 6.79
N TYR A 690 -25.96 -14.82 7.24
CA TYR A 690 -25.62 -14.52 8.63
C TYR A 690 -25.72 -13.01 8.84
N MET A 691 -26.49 -12.56 9.86
CA MET A 691 -26.79 -11.15 10.03
C MET A 691 -26.64 -10.69 11.48
N LEU A 692 -26.03 -9.52 11.64
CA LEU A 692 -25.99 -8.75 12.89
C LEU A 692 -26.67 -7.40 12.63
N PHE A 693 -27.77 -7.15 13.35
CA PHE A 693 -28.54 -5.91 13.19
C PHE A 693 -28.60 -5.14 14.52
N ALA A 694 -27.86 -4.04 14.63
CA ALA A 694 -27.97 -3.15 15.78
C ALA A 694 -29.02 -2.06 15.54
N THR A 695 -29.86 -1.84 16.51
CA THR A 695 -30.96 -0.90 16.41
C THR A 695 -31.29 -0.23 17.73
N HIS A 696 -31.92 0.94 17.64
CA HIS A 696 -32.59 1.63 18.73
C HIS A 696 -34.12 1.47 18.69
N TYR A 697 -34.66 0.81 17.66
CA TYR A 697 -36.08 0.47 17.56
C TYR A 697 -36.35 -0.78 18.39
N HIS A 698 -36.90 -0.59 19.57
CA HIS A 698 -37.22 -1.69 20.49
C HIS A 698 -38.34 -2.58 19.95
N GLU A 699 -39.21 -2.04 19.12
CA GLU A 699 -40.30 -2.73 18.44
C GLU A 699 -39.82 -3.90 17.57
N LEU A 700 -38.65 -3.81 17.00
CA LEU A 700 -38.05 -4.90 16.19
C LEU A 700 -37.74 -6.15 17.04
N ALA A 701 -37.75 -6.03 18.38
CA ALA A 701 -37.61 -7.17 19.25
C ALA A 701 -38.83 -8.13 19.22
N ASP A 702 -39.99 -7.67 18.76
CA ASP A 702 -41.18 -8.52 18.54
C ASP A 702 -40.96 -9.57 17.45
N LEU A 703 -39.95 -9.37 16.56
CA LEU A 703 -39.55 -10.35 15.53
C LEU A 703 -38.62 -11.45 16.07
N THR A 704 -38.15 -11.34 17.31
CA THR A 704 -37.26 -12.36 17.89
C THR A 704 -37.97 -13.69 18.09
N GLY A 705 -37.29 -14.79 17.82
CA GLY A 705 -37.86 -16.14 17.89
C GLY A 705 -36.97 -17.18 17.23
N ASP A 706 -37.58 -18.12 16.52
CA ASP A 706 -36.89 -19.29 15.96
C ASP A 706 -35.81 -18.99 14.88
N ARG A 707 -35.80 -17.76 14.34
CA ARG A 707 -34.85 -17.35 13.28
C ARG A 707 -34.00 -16.13 13.65
N LEU A 708 -34.38 -15.38 14.69
CA LEU A 708 -33.72 -14.15 15.12
C LEU A 708 -33.44 -14.20 16.62
N ARG A 709 -32.16 -14.20 16.97
CA ARG A 709 -31.68 -14.13 18.35
C ARG A 709 -31.70 -12.68 18.86
N ALA A 710 -32.12 -12.49 20.09
CA ALA A 710 -32.00 -11.19 20.76
C ALA A 710 -30.69 -11.12 21.55
N LEU A 711 -29.92 -10.08 21.32
CA LEU A 711 -28.70 -9.73 22.06
C LEU A 711 -28.86 -8.32 22.65
N ARG A 712 -28.23 -8.07 23.78
CA ARG A 712 -28.23 -6.76 24.43
C ARG A 712 -26.82 -6.36 24.85
N THR A 713 -26.55 -5.05 24.83
CA THR A 713 -25.40 -4.48 25.52
C THR A 713 -25.84 -3.93 26.86
N GLU A 714 -25.05 -4.22 27.92
CA GLU A 714 -25.41 -3.83 29.29
C GLU A 714 -24.85 -2.46 29.66
N GLY A 715 -25.69 -1.65 30.32
CA GLY A 715 -25.32 -0.46 31.05
C GLY A 715 -25.89 -0.51 32.45
N VAL A 716 -25.16 -0.13 33.45
CA VAL A 716 -25.59 -0.08 34.86
C VAL A 716 -25.45 1.34 35.39
N VAL A 717 -26.50 1.84 36.04
CA VAL A 717 -26.40 3.13 36.73
C VAL A 717 -25.86 2.89 38.14
N ALA A 718 -24.61 3.23 38.38
CA ALA A 718 -23.94 3.16 39.67
C ALA A 718 -23.65 4.58 40.18
N GLU A 719 -24.08 4.88 41.40
CA GLU A 719 -23.90 6.21 42.05
C GLU A 719 -24.38 7.40 41.18
N GLY A 720 -25.48 7.21 40.42
CA GLY A 720 -26.04 8.23 39.53
C GLY A 720 -25.20 8.46 38.21
N ARG A 721 -24.26 7.58 37.91
CA ARG A 721 -23.49 7.57 36.64
C ARG A 721 -23.77 6.30 35.87
N LEU A 722 -23.93 6.44 34.57
CA LEU A 722 -24.01 5.30 33.66
C LEU A 722 -22.62 4.68 33.50
N VAL A 723 -22.48 3.42 33.85
CA VAL A 723 -21.31 2.58 33.61
C VAL A 723 -21.69 1.60 32.51
N LEU A 724 -21.03 1.72 31.34
CA LEU A 724 -21.19 0.81 30.22
C LEU A 724 -20.28 -0.40 30.44
N LEU A 725 -20.84 -1.60 30.48
CA LEU A 725 -20.09 -2.82 30.73
C LEU A 725 -19.41 -3.36 29.45
N HIS A 726 -19.80 -2.84 28.28
CA HIS A 726 -19.28 -3.23 26.93
C HIS A 726 -19.37 -4.75 26.69
N ARG A 727 -20.24 -5.45 27.38
CA ARG A 727 -20.48 -6.87 27.23
C ARG A 727 -21.77 -7.10 26.45
N VAL A 728 -21.74 -8.07 25.55
CA VAL A 728 -22.91 -8.49 24.78
C VAL A 728 -23.43 -9.80 25.37
N GLU A 729 -24.71 -9.85 25.72
CA GLU A 729 -25.40 -11.00 26.32
C GLU A 729 -26.71 -11.29 25.61
N GLU A 730 -27.24 -12.48 25.80
CA GLU A 730 -28.60 -12.81 25.32
C GLU A 730 -29.68 -12.00 26.05
N GLY A 731 -30.64 -11.52 25.29
CA GLY A 731 -31.80 -10.81 25.82
C GLY A 731 -32.12 -9.52 25.10
N VAL A 732 -33.19 -8.88 25.50
CA VAL A 732 -33.62 -7.56 25.00
C VAL A 732 -33.49 -6.55 26.13
N THR A 733 -33.08 -5.34 25.82
CA THR A 733 -33.19 -4.22 26.75
C THR A 733 -34.26 -3.25 26.27
N SER A 734 -35.11 -2.84 27.15
CA SER A 734 -36.10 -1.77 26.96
C SER A 734 -35.63 -0.43 27.53
N GLU A 735 -34.49 -0.41 28.23
CA GLU A 735 -33.98 0.78 28.90
C GLU A 735 -33.20 1.66 27.91
N SER A 736 -33.60 2.93 27.85
CA SER A 736 -32.85 3.95 27.13
C SER A 736 -32.08 4.83 28.12
N PHE A 737 -30.78 4.97 27.97
CA PHE A 737 -29.91 5.76 28.85
C PHE A 737 -29.51 7.12 28.23
N GLY A 738 -30.30 7.64 27.28
CA GLY A 738 -30.02 8.88 26.58
C GLY A 738 -29.93 10.11 27.52
N ILE A 739 -30.72 10.11 28.59
CA ILE A 739 -30.76 11.19 29.59
C ILE A 739 -29.52 11.12 30.48
N GLU A 740 -29.11 9.93 30.90
CA GLU A 740 -27.92 9.67 31.70
C GLU A 740 -26.66 10.04 30.92
N VAL A 741 -26.59 9.69 29.63
CA VAL A 741 -25.49 10.09 28.71
C VAL A 741 -25.45 11.61 28.57
N ALA A 742 -26.60 12.27 28.37
CA ALA A 742 -26.66 13.74 28.29
C ALA A 742 -26.17 14.41 29.60
N ALA A 743 -26.47 13.84 30.75
CA ALA A 743 -25.98 14.32 32.05
C ALA A 743 -24.45 14.18 32.14
N GLN A 744 -23.86 13.07 31.71
CA GLN A 744 -22.42 12.82 31.70
C GLN A 744 -21.69 13.73 30.69
N ALA A 745 -22.33 14.05 29.56
CA ALA A 745 -21.81 14.98 28.56
C ALA A 745 -21.83 16.46 29.01
N GLY A 746 -22.34 16.75 30.21
CA GLY A 746 -22.32 18.09 30.78
C GLY A 746 -23.55 18.94 30.39
N ILE A 747 -24.63 18.37 29.89
CA ILE A 747 -25.89 19.09 29.67
C ILE A 747 -26.40 19.63 31.03
N PRO A 748 -26.81 20.92 31.09
CA PRO A 748 -27.26 21.52 32.35
C PRO A 748 -28.32 20.68 33.08
N ARG A 749 -28.16 20.50 34.40
CA ARG A 749 -28.99 19.63 35.23
C ARG A 749 -30.49 19.92 35.09
N ALA A 750 -30.86 21.19 34.92
CA ALA A 750 -32.28 21.60 34.77
C ALA A 750 -32.90 21.00 33.50
N ILE A 751 -32.13 20.92 32.40
CA ILE A 751 -32.56 20.35 31.11
C ILE A 751 -32.69 18.82 31.28
N VAL A 752 -31.72 18.17 31.90
CA VAL A 752 -31.70 16.71 32.15
C VAL A 752 -32.90 16.30 32.99
N LEU A 753 -33.19 17.03 34.09
CA LEU A 753 -34.33 16.78 34.95
C LEU A 753 -35.67 16.99 34.22
N ARG A 754 -35.75 18.01 33.36
CA ARG A 754 -36.96 18.24 32.54
C ARG A 754 -37.15 17.14 31.49
N ALA A 755 -36.12 16.70 30.84
CA ALA A 755 -36.13 15.59 29.88
C ALA A 755 -36.61 14.29 30.54
N GLY A 756 -36.11 13.96 31.75
CA GLY A 756 -36.54 12.80 32.52
C GLY A 756 -38.03 12.84 32.95
N ARG A 757 -38.56 14.03 33.28
CA ARG A 757 -40.00 14.21 33.55
C ARG A 757 -40.85 14.02 32.29
N LEU A 758 -40.43 14.53 31.17
CA LEU A 758 -41.10 14.37 29.88
C LEU A 758 -41.12 12.91 29.44
N LEU A 759 -39.98 12.23 29.54
CA LEU A 759 -39.87 10.80 29.19
C LEU A 759 -40.86 9.97 30.00
N ARG A 760 -40.87 10.07 31.34
CA ARG A 760 -41.82 9.36 32.22
C ARG A 760 -43.27 9.70 31.94
N GLN A 761 -43.60 10.93 31.51
CA GLN A 761 -44.95 11.32 31.12
C GLN A 761 -45.36 10.63 29.81
N TRP A 762 -44.46 10.60 28.81
CA TRP A 762 -44.74 9.98 27.51
C TRP A 762 -44.84 8.45 27.61
N GLU A 763 -44.00 7.81 28.39
CA GLU A 763 -44.09 6.36 28.69
C GLU A 763 -45.44 5.97 29.30
N ARG A 764 -46.02 6.81 30.16
CA ARG A 764 -47.33 6.58 30.73
C ARG A 764 -48.49 6.87 29.77
N THR A 765 -48.38 7.79 28.88
CA THR A 765 -49.48 8.26 28.03
C THR A 765 -49.45 7.65 26.62
N GLY A 766 -48.40 6.93 26.26
CA GLY A 766 -48.23 6.33 24.95
C GLY A 766 -48.09 7.35 23.80
N ARG A 767 -48.01 8.64 24.08
CA ARG A 767 -47.89 9.72 23.09
C ARG A 767 -47.05 10.88 23.63
N PRO A 768 -46.12 11.51 22.82
CA PRO A 768 -45.79 12.89 23.04
C PRO A 768 -47.07 13.70 22.90
N GLY A 769 -47.57 14.25 24.05
CA GLY A 769 -48.78 15.05 24.04
C GLY A 769 -48.75 16.11 22.95
N GLY A 770 -49.79 16.12 22.10
CA GLY A 770 -49.89 17.04 21.01
C GLY A 770 -49.65 18.50 21.51
N LEU A 771 -48.66 19.10 20.94
CA LEU A 771 -48.44 20.55 21.09
C LEU A 771 -49.63 21.25 20.40
N ASN A 772 -50.66 21.56 21.16
CA ASN A 772 -51.63 22.55 20.72
C ASN A 772 -50.89 23.87 20.45
N SER A 773 -50.89 24.35 19.21
CA SER A 773 -50.16 25.48 18.64
C SER A 773 -50.53 26.84 19.25
N GLN A 774 -51.04 26.92 20.46
CA GLN A 774 -51.44 28.18 21.11
C GLN A 774 -50.75 28.50 22.45
N HIS A 775 -49.84 27.63 22.93
CA HIS A 775 -49.07 27.96 24.14
C HIS A 775 -47.59 28.04 23.79
N GLN A 776 -47.09 29.27 23.67
CA GLN A 776 -45.68 29.60 23.75
C GLN A 776 -45.10 28.90 24.99
N VAL A 777 -44.27 27.80 24.79
CA VAL A 777 -43.66 27.06 25.88
C VAL A 777 -42.73 28.02 26.62
N ARG A 778 -43.11 28.44 27.83
CA ARG A 778 -42.16 29.02 28.78
C ARG A 778 -41.15 27.96 29.11
N LEU A 779 -39.92 28.10 28.68
CA LEU A 779 -38.78 27.20 28.87
C LEU A 779 -38.42 26.91 30.34
N PHE A 780 -39.11 27.62 31.27
CA PHE A 780 -38.93 27.46 32.73
C PHE A 780 -40.31 27.52 33.39
N GLU A 781 -41.01 26.38 33.52
CA GLU A 781 -41.99 26.22 34.60
C GLU A 781 -41.21 25.88 35.88
N ILE A 782 -41.00 26.89 36.71
CA ILE A 782 -40.54 26.72 38.08
C ILE A 782 -41.61 25.90 38.80
N ASP A 783 -41.21 24.81 39.48
CA ASP A 783 -42.10 24.04 40.35
C ASP A 783 -42.95 25.00 41.16
N PRO A 784 -44.29 24.86 41.20
CA PRO A 784 -45.18 25.76 41.94
C PRO A 784 -44.73 26.00 43.37
N VAL A 785 -44.17 24.99 44.03
CA VAL A 785 -43.63 25.07 45.39
C VAL A 785 -42.35 25.94 45.42
N HIS A 786 -41.47 25.79 44.46
CA HIS A 786 -40.31 26.67 44.38
C HIS A 786 -40.64 28.11 44.05
N ASP A 787 -41.65 28.36 43.22
CA ASP A 787 -42.09 29.71 42.88
C ASP A 787 -42.80 30.37 44.10
N GLU A 788 -43.54 29.63 44.89
CA GLU A 788 -44.15 30.10 46.14
C GLU A 788 -43.06 30.52 47.13
N ILE A 789 -42.08 29.66 47.39
CA ILE A 789 -40.96 29.96 48.31
C ILE A 789 -40.16 31.17 47.82
N LEU A 790 -39.86 31.28 46.52
CA LEU A 790 -39.19 32.46 45.95
C LEU A 790 -39.97 33.73 46.09
N ARG A 791 -41.30 33.68 45.97
CA ARG A 791 -42.18 34.86 46.20
C ARG A 791 -42.21 35.23 47.70
N GLU A 792 -42.26 34.26 48.61
CA GLU A 792 -42.15 34.50 50.03
C GLU A 792 -40.83 35.14 50.42
N ILE A 793 -39.70 34.63 49.94
CA ILE A 793 -38.34 35.19 50.14
C ILE A 793 -38.27 36.65 49.64
N ARG A 794 -38.78 36.96 48.42
CA ARG A 794 -38.76 38.31 47.85
C ARG A 794 -39.60 39.31 48.61
N ARG A 795 -40.61 38.88 49.39
CA ARG A 795 -41.48 39.74 50.19
C ARG A 795 -40.99 39.99 51.61
N LEU A 796 -40.00 39.22 52.06
CA LEU A 796 -39.41 39.34 53.36
C LEU A 796 -38.48 40.55 53.46
N ASP A 797 -38.66 41.35 54.58
CA ASP A 797 -37.70 42.38 54.92
C ASP A 797 -36.74 41.83 55.98
N PRO A 798 -35.47 41.55 55.63
CA PRO A 798 -34.54 40.93 56.57
C PRO A 798 -34.24 41.77 57.80
N GLY A 799 -34.49 43.12 57.72
CA GLY A 799 -34.29 44.02 58.82
C GLY A 799 -35.35 44.01 59.90
N ARG A 800 -36.48 43.31 59.65
CA ARG A 800 -37.63 43.17 60.58
C ARG A 800 -37.81 41.77 61.15
N LEU A 801 -36.94 40.81 60.73
CA LEU A 801 -37.00 39.42 61.22
C LEU A 801 -36.06 39.20 62.41
N THR A 802 -36.58 38.60 63.47
CA THR A 802 -35.74 38.09 64.52
C THR A 802 -34.99 36.82 64.06
N PRO A 803 -33.84 36.47 64.67
CA PRO A 803 -33.10 35.22 64.35
C PRO A 803 -33.93 33.96 64.46
N LEU A 804 -34.87 33.90 65.36
CA LEU A 804 -35.76 32.73 65.58
C LEU A 804 -36.78 32.60 64.46
N GLU A 805 -37.42 33.72 64.05
CA GLU A 805 -38.35 33.74 62.93
C GLU A 805 -37.65 33.36 61.59
N ALA A 806 -36.41 33.82 61.35
CA ALA A 806 -35.65 33.45 60.19
C ALA A 806 -35.33 31.95 60.12
N LEU A 807 -34.95 31.34 61.25
CA LEU A 807 -34.72 29.91 61.39
C LEU A 807 -36.02 29.09 61.16
N THR A 808 -37.15 29.56 61.69
CA THR A 808 -38.43 28.90 61.48
C THR A 808 -38.86 28.90 60.04
N LEU A 809 -38.71 30.04 59.33
CA LEU A 809 -39.01 30.15 57.92
C LEU A 809 -38.10 29.27 57.05
N ILE A 810 -36.81 29.21 57.34
CA ILE A 810 -35.86 28.30 56.65
C ILE A 810 -36.26 26.83 56.84
N THR A 811 -36.65 26.44 58.06
CA THR A 811 -37.07 25.07 58.34
C THR A 811 -38.39 24.71 57.61
N GLU A 812 -39.36 25.65 57.55
CA GLU A 812 -40.60 25.49 56.78
C GLU A 812 -40.31 25.33 55.27
N TRP A 813 -39.41 26.14 54.71
CA TRP A 813 -39.02 26.05 53.29
C TRP A 813 -38.28 24.77 52.99
N GLN A 814 -37.37 24.28 53.88
CA GLN A 814 -36.74 22.98 53.73
C GLN A 814 -37.78 21.86 53.75
N GLY A 815 -38.79 21.90 54.63
CA GLY A 815 -39.86 20.89 54.65
C GLY A 815 -40.78 20.95 53.42
N LYS A 816 -40.97 22.13 52.80
CA LYS A 816 -41.68 22.23 51.50
C LYS A 816 -40.88 21.78 50.30
N LEU A 817 -39.51 21.75 50.38
CA LEU A 817 -38.58 21.33 49.32
C LEU A 817 -38.20 19.87 49.38
N SER A 818 -38.39 19.20 50.50
CA SER A 818 -38.21 17.76 50.71
C SER A 818 -39.47 16.96 50.32
#